data_5c34131b835a08a374a4ca129db4cb19
#
_entry.id   5c34131b835a08a374a4ca129db4cb19
#
_cell.length_a   1.000
_cell.length_b   1.000
_cell.length_c   1.000
_cell.angle_alpha   90.00
_cell.angle_beta   90.00
_cell.angle_gamma   90.00
#
_symmetry.space_group_name_H-M   'P 1'
#
loop_
_entity.id
_entity.type
_entity.pdbx_description
1 polymer ?
#
loop_
_entity_poly.entity_id
_entity_poly.type
_entity_poly.pdbx_seq_one_letter_code
_entity_poly.pdbx_strand_id
1 'polypeptide(L)'
;MSTSETSPLGQMKNIKGGYIMVKVKLMDGSILEVEQGSTILEVAKKISEGLARNATCGSVNGKVEDLRYMINDDCDLVIHTFKDEDLEGKKAYWHTTSHIMAQAVRRLFPDAKFAIGPSIENGFYYDFDVEKPFTDEDKAKIEDEMKKIIKENIEIERFSLPKKEALELMKDQPYKQELINELPEGEEISFYKQGDFTDLCAGPHLESTGKVKIIKILSSSGAYWRGDEHNKMLQRIYAISFPKASMLEEYMNYLEEMRQRDHRKIGKEQELFMTHKLVGAGLPMYLPKGATIRRILERYIQDKELAMGYQHVYTPSLANVDLYKTSGHWDHYKEDMFPAMKMDNEEMVLRPMNCPHHMLVYKNKMHSYRDLPIRIGELAHDFRYESSGSVVGLERVREMCQNDAHLFVRPDQIKEEVGKVVQLILSVYEDFGFKDYEFRLSLRDKNDKHKYFDDDEMWEKAESQLREILKELNINFYEAEGEAAFYGPKLDVQLKSSIGHDVTVSTCQLDFLLPERFKLEYVGEDGKEHRPVVIHRAILGTSDRFMCFLIEETKGAFPLWLAPTQVKILPITDNQHEYAHKLEEEFMKKGIRVEVDDRNEKTGYKIREAQLEKVPYMIVIGTKEVEEGTVSVRSRKSGDEGSMSKKAFIDRVIEENDSRKLT
;
A
#
# COMPACT_ATOMS: atom_id res chain seq x y z
N MET A 1 6.82 22.81 73.44
CA MET A 1 7.20 23.09 72.06
C MET A 1 7.10 21.77 71.27
N SER A 2 6.02 21.57 70.61
CA SER A 2 5.74 20.34 69.86
C SER A 2 5.80 20.69 68.36
N THR A 3 6.72 20.11 67.68
CA THR A 3 6.85 20.16 66.22
C THR A 3 5.93 19.09 65.63
N SER A 4 4.88 19.50 64.96
CA SER A 4 4.05 18.63 64.15
C SER A 4 4.69 18.44 62.77
N GLU A 5 5.17 17.24 62.51
CA GLU A 5 5.50 16.78 61.17
C GLU A 5 4.21 16.34 60.48
N THR A 6 3.85 17.03 59.38
CA THR A 6 2.77 16.63 58.49
C THR A 6 3.32 15.62 57.48
N SER A 7 2.87 14.38 57.61
CA SER A 7 3.02 13.30 56.59
C SER A 7 2.07 13.55 55.41
N PRO A 8 2.43 13.22 54.18
CA PRO A 8 1.54 13.40 53.03
C PRO A 8 0.37 12.43 53.05
N LEU A 9 -0.78 12.94 52.65
CA LEU A 9 -2.10 12.28 52.61
C LEU A 9 -2.04 10.87 52.01
N GLY A 10 -2.10 9.87 52.88
CA GLY A 10 -2.34 8.49 52.47
C GLY A 10 -3.78 8.34 51.95
N GLN A 11 -3.95 7.92 50.75
CA GLN A 11 -5.23 7.44 50.20
C GLN A 11 -5.73 6.31 51.15
N MET A 12 -6.93 6.45 51.70
CA MET A 12 -7.55 5.37 52.51
C MET A 12 -7.79 4.17 51.60
N LYS A 13 -7.02 3.09 51.79
CA LYS A 13 -7.22 1.84 51.06
C LYS A 13 -8.61 1.27 51.40
N ASN A 14 -9.38 0.98 50.35
CA ASN A 14 -10.75 0.44 50.51
C ASN A 14 -10.64 -1.03 50.92
N ILE A 15 -11.01 -1.36 52.16
CA ILE A 15 -10.91 -2.72 52.68
C ILE A 15 -12.30 -3.33 52.74
N LYS A 16 -12.57 -4.38 51.97
CA LYS A 16 -13.80 -5.20 52.05
C LYS A 16 -13.45 -6.64 52.47
N GLY A 17 -14.06 -7.15 53.51
CA GLY A 17 -13.85 -8.54 53.92
C GLY A 17 -12.41 -8.91 54.31
N GLY A 18 -11.58 -7.93 54.72
CA GLY A 18 -10.17 -8.16 55.07
C GLY A 18 -9.18 -8.06 53.92
N TYR A 19 -9.64 -7.82 52.69
CA TYR A 19 -8.80 -7.66 51.48
C TYR A 19 -8.76 -6.19 51.05
N ILE A 20 -7.59 -5.79 50.51
CA ILE A 20 -7.44 -4.47 49.89
C ILE A 20 -8.07 -4.56 48.51
N MET A 21 -9.00 -3.64 48.22
CA MET A 21 -9.68 -3.57 46.93
C MET A 21 -9.06 -2.46 46.07
N VAL A 22 -8.89 -2.75 44.81
CA VAL A 22 -8.45 -1.79 43.76
C VAL A 22 -9.59 -1.58 42.75
N LYS A 23 -9.64 -0.39 42.16
CA LYS A 23 -10.62 -0.01 41.15
C LYS A 23 -10.03 -0.15 39.79
N VAL A 24 -10.67 -0.97 38.96
CA VAL A 24 -10.32 -1.18 37.57
C VAL A 24 -11.38 -0.51 36.71
N LYS A 25 -10.98 0.53 35.96
CA LYS A 25 -11.85 1.21 35.01
C LYS A 25 -11.73 0.54 33.64
N LEU A 26 -12.87 0.10 33.12
CA LEU A 26 -12.96 -0.58 31.83
C LEU A 26 -13.19 0.40 30.67
N MET A 27 -13.06 -0.08 29.46
CA MET A 27 -13.15 0.71 28.21
C MET A 27 -14.53 1.39 28.02
N ASP A 28 -15.61 0.77 28.55
CA ASP A 28 -16.97 1.32 28.53
C ASP A 28 -17.23 2.37 29.65
N GLY A 29 -16.19 2.70 30.43
CA GLY A 29 -16.26 3.62 31.57
C GLY A 29 -16.77 3.00 32.87
N SER A 30 -17.15 1.74 32.88
CA SER A 30 -17.57 1.03 34.11
C SER A 30 -16.36 0.81 35.03
N ILE A 31 -16.62 0.80 36.36
CA ILE A 31 -15.59 0.57 37.38
C ILE A 31 -15.88 -0.75 38.08
N LEU A 32 -14.90 -1.65 38.06
CA LEU A 32 -14.95 -2.94 38.73
C LEU A 32 -14.02 -2.93 39.94
N GLU A 33 -14.52 -3.28 41.10
CA GLU A 33 -13.69 -3.49 42.30
C GLU A 33 -13.18 -4.94 42.34
N VAL A 34 -11.86 -5.11 42.39
CA VAL A 34 -11.18 -6.40 42.46
C VAL A 34 -10.19 -6.42 43.63
N GLU A 35 -9.81 -7.60 44.11
CA GLU A 35 -8.78 -7.76 45.15
C GLU A 35 -7.42 -7.33 44.59
N GLN A 36 -6.62 -6.64 45.40
CA GLN A 36 -5.24 -6.30 45.07
C GLN A 36 -4.46 -7.59 44.79
N GLY A 37 -3.73 -7.64 43.69
CA GLY A 37 -3.03 -8.83 43.20
C GLY A 37 -3.86 -9.73 42.29
N SER A 38 -5.13 -9.39 42.00
CA SER A 38 -5.90 -10.10 40.99
C SER A 38 -5.22 -9.98 39.62
N THR A 39 -5.19 -11.06 38.85
CA THR A 39 -4.65 -11.06 37.48
C THR A 39 -5.65 -10.48 36.48
N ILE A 40 -5.15 -10.00 35.33
CA ILE A 40 -6.02 -9.54 34.23
C ILE A 40 -7.01 -10.66 33.84
N LEU A 41 -6.57 -11.92 33.83
CA LEU A 41 -7.44 -13.08 33.55
C LEU A 41 -8.57 -13.22 34.56
N GLU A 42 -8.30 -13.04 35.85
CA GLU A 42 -9.32 -13.10 36.89
C GLU A 42 -10.32 -11.97 36.76
N VAL A 43 -9.87 -10.78 36.38
CA VAL A 43 -10.75 -9.66 36.01
C VAL A 43 -11.62 -10.02 34.82
N ALA A 44 -11.03 -10.60 33.77
CA ALA A 44 -11.77 -11.06 32.59
C ALA A 44 -12.86 -12.09 32.95
N LYS A 45 -12.53 -13.06 33.81
CA LYS A 45 -13.51 -14.06 34.35
C LYS A 45 -14.63 -13.40 35.13
N LYS A 46 -14.32 -12.37 35.93
CA LYS A 46 -15.30 -11.64 36.71
C LYS A 46 -16.29 -10.86 35.82
N ILE A 47 -15.85 -10.42 34.64
CA ILE A 47 -16.71 -9.78 33.63
C ILE A 47 -17.56 -10.85 32.93
N SER A 48 -16.91 -11.86 32.31
CA SER A 48 -17.59 -13.02 31.74
C SER A 48 -16.62 -14.16 31.43
N GLU A 49 -17.09 -15.41 31.57
CA GLU A 49 -16.34 -16.61 31.17
C GLU A 49 -16.05 -16.63 29.64
N GLY A 50 -16.92 -16.02 28.85
CA GLY A 50 -16.73 -15.89 27.39
C GLY A 50 -15.56 -14.97 27.05
N LEU A 51 -15.44 -13.83 27.74
CA LEU A 51 -14.32 -12.90 27.56
C LEU A 51 -13.01 -13.57 28.01
N ALA A 52 -12.97 -14.19 29.19
CA ALA A 52 -11.77 -14.85 29.69
C ALA A 52 -11.24 -15.97 28.78
N ARG A 53 -12.15 -16.72 28.13
CA ARG A 53 -11.74 -17.75 27.15
C ARG A 53 -11.09 -17.18 25.90
N ASN A 54 -11.52 -15.98 25.45
CA ASN A 54 -11.07 -15.36 24.22
C ASN A 54 -10.00 -14.28 24.44
N ALA A 55 -9.74 -13.88 25.69
CA ALA A 55 -8.72 -12.92 26.04
C ALA A 55 -7.32 -13.42 25.63
N THR A 56 -6.50 -12.52 25.10
CA THR A 56 -5.14 -12.81 24.62
C THR A 56 -4.08 -12.05 25.42
N CYS A 57 -4.36 -10.80 25.79
CA CYS A 57 -3.55 -9.94 26.65
C CYS A 57 -4.42 -8.83 27.24
N GLY A 58 -3.83 -7.88 27.99
CA GLY A 58 -4.51 -6.67 28.42
C GLY A 58 -3.61 -5.46 28.41
N SER A 59 -4.19 -4.27 28.34
CA SER A 59 -3.46 -3.01 28.51
C SER A 59 -3.82 -2.39 29.86
N VAL A 60 -2.82 -2.22 30.72
CA VAL A 60 -2.93 -1.55 32.02
C VAL A 60 -2.33 -0.16 31.90
N ASN A 61 -3.14 0.89 32.07
CA ASN A 61 -2.74 2.29 31.87
C ASN A 61 -2.01 2.52 30.51
N GLY A 62 -2.50 1.85 29.45
CA GLY A 62 -1.93 1.95 28.09
C GLY A 62 -0.73 1.05 27.80
N LYS A 63 -0.17 0.35 28.80
CA LYS A 63 0.93 -0.60 28.61
C LYS A 63 0.38 -2.01 28.42
N VAL A 64 0.79 -2.69 27.34
CA VAL A 64 0.35 -4.06 27.03
C VAL A 64 1.06 -5.05 27.96
N GLU A 65 0.30 -5.91 28.61
CA GLU A 65 0.78 -6.88 29.60
C GLU A 65 0.13 -8.25 29.40
N ASP A 66 0.76 -9.29 29.93
CA ASP A 66 0.24 -10.65 29.97
C ASP A 66 -1.07 -10.74 30.76
N LEU A 67 -1.92 -11.72 30.46
CA LEU A 67 -3.10 -12.03 31.28
C LEU A 67 -2.75 -12.44 32.72
N ARG A 68 -1.48 -12.83 32.98
CA ARG A 68 -0.90 -13.17 34.28
C ARG A 68 -0.49 -11.96 35.12
N TYR A 69 -0.47 -10.76 34.50
CA TYR A 69 -0.10 -9.53 35.22
C TYR A 69 -1.02 -9.26 36.40
N MET A 70 -0.42 -8.99 37.58
CA MET A 70 -1.15 -8.72 38.83
C MET A 70 -1.45 -7.24 38.98
N ILE A 71 -2.70 -6.90 39.14
CA ILE A 71 -3.19 -5.53 39.34
C ILE A 71 -3.06 -5.17 40.82
N ASN A 72 -2.14 -4.27 41.13
CA ASN A 72 -1.84 -3.89 42.51
C ASN A 72 -2.39 -2.51 42.93
N ASP A 73 -2.75 -1.67 41.94
CA ASP A 73 -3.23 -0.30 42.15
C ASP A 73 -4.41 -0.02 41.21
N ASP A 74 -5.14 1.07 41.52
CA ASP A 74 -6.21 1.56 40.64
C ASP A 74 -5.67 1.81 39.22
N CYS A 75 -6.38 1.33 38.18
CA CYS A 75 -5.93 1.42 36.83
C CYS A 75 -7.05 1.48 35.80
N ASP A 76 -6.73 1.97 34.62
CA ASP A 76 -7.50 1.77 33.38
C ASP A 76 -7.08 0.43 32.74
N LEU A 77 -8.04 -0.43 32.43
CA LEU A 77 -7.81 -1.76 31.86
C LEU A 77 -8.58 -1.95 30.55
N VAL A 78 -7.86 -2.35 29.51
CA VAL A 78 -8.43 -2.86 28.26
C VAL A 78 -8.08 -4.35 28.14
N ILE A 79 -9.08 -5.21 27.94
CA ILE A 79 -8.86 -6.64 27.70
C ILE A 79 -8.92 -6.90 26.21
N HIS A 80 -7.83 -7.36 25.66
CA HIS A 80 -7.64 -7.64 24.23
C HIS A 80 -8.05 -9.06 23.85
N THR A 81 -8.59 -9.18 22.66
CA THR A 81 -9.03 -10.46 22.06
C THR A 81 -8.59 -10.56 20.62
N PHE A 82 -8.67 -11.75 20.02
CA PHE A 82 -8.37 -11.90 18.59
C PHE A 82 -9.55 -11.40 17.73
N LYS A 83 -9.54 -10.11 17.36
CA LYS A 83 -10.52 -9.45 16.47
C LYS A 83 -9.80 -8.57 15.46
N ASP A 84 -10.49 -8.20 14.37
CA ASP A 84 -9.88 -7.45 13.28
C ASP A 84 -9.43 -6.05 13.69
N GLU A 85 -10.22 -5.40 14.50
CA GLU A 85 -9.94 -4.07 15.03
C GLU A 85 -8.99 -4.08 16.27
N ASP A 86 -8.63 -5.25 16.79
CA ASP A 86 -7.80 -5.39 18.00
C ASP A 86 -6.40 -5.94 17.67
N LEU A 87 -5.52 -5.03 17.26
CA LEU A 87 -4.17 -5.39 16.82
C LEU A 87 -3.34 -6.00 17.95
N GLU A 88 -3.45 -5.50 19.20
CA GLU A 88 -2.65 -6.01 20.33
C GLU A 88 -3.09 -7.44 20.69
N GLY A 89 -4.38 -7.71 20.61
CA GLY A 89 -4.90 -9.06 20.81
C GLY A 89 -4.41 -10.07 19.76
N LYS A 90 -4.34 -9.66 18.49
CA LYS A 90 -3.75 -10.47 17.42
C LYS A 90 -2.25 -10.68 17.62
N LYS A 91 -1.50 -9.62 17.94
CA LYS A 91 -0.05 -9.69 18.17
C LYS A 91 0.32 -10.70 19.24
N ALA A 92 -0.34 -10.67 20.41
CA ALA A 92 -0.09 -11.62 21.49
C ALA A 92 -0.34 -13.08 21.06
N TYR A 93 -1.40 -13.31 20.28
CA TYR A 93 -1.73 -14.62 19.72
C TYR A 93 -0.67 -15.11 18.74
N TRP A 94 -0.27 -14.28 17.78
CA TRP A 94 0.75 -14.61 16.79
C TRP A 94 2.13 -14.76 17.41
N HIS A 95 2.48 -13.92 18.37
CA HIS A 95 3.74 -14.01 19.09
C HIS A 95 3.86 -15.33 19.87
N THR A 96 2.77 -15.78 20.50
CA THR A 96 2.75 -17.11 21.12
C THR A 96 2.93 -18.22 20.08
N THR A 97 2.29 -18.06 18.90
CA THR A 97 2.44 -19.08 17.84
C THR A 97 3.86 -19.09 17.25
N SER A 98 4.57 -17.96 17.23
CA SER A 98 5.97 -17.91 16.81
C SER A 98 6.87 -18.75 17.73
N HIS A 99 6.63 -18.72 19.05
CA HIS A 99 7.34 -19.57 20.01
C HIS A 99 6.98 -21.06 19.87
N ILE A 100 5.73 -21.40 19.52
CA ILE A 100 5.36 -22.78 19.18
C ILE A 100 6.13 -23.26 17.94
N MET A 101 6.30 -22.39 16.93
CA MET A 101 7.12 -22.70 15.75
C MET A 101 8.59 -22.87 16.12
N ALA A 102 9.13 -22.02 16.96
CA ALA A 102 10.50 -22.12 17.44
C ALA A 102 10.74 -23.44 18.22
N GLN A 103 9.80 -23.85 19.09
CA GLN A 103 9.86 -25.14 19.78
C GLN A 103 9.79 -26.31 18.80
N ALA A 104 8.94 -26.25 17.79
CA ALA A 104 8.86 -27.28 16.76
C ALA A 104 10.18 -27.43 15.98
N VAL A 105 10.78 -26.30 15.59
CA VAL A 105 12.10 -26.29 14.93
C VAL A 105 13.16 -26.85 15.87
N ARG A 106 13.16 -26.49 17.17
CA ARG A 106 14.10 -27.03 18.16
C ARG A 106 14.03 -28.55 18.27
N ARG A 107 12.83 -29.11 18.26
CA ARG A 107 12.61 -30.58 18.35
C ARG A 107 13.09 -31.31 17.09
N LEU A 108 12.88 -30.71 15.91
CA LEU A 108 13.24 -31.35 14.63
C LEU A 108 14.67 -31.05 14.16
N PHE A 109 15.19 -29.89 14.52
CA PHE A 109 16.53 -29.39 14.13
C PHE A 109 17.30 -28.92 15.37
N PRO A 110 17.88 -29.84 16.18
CA PRO A 110 18.49 -29.51 17.46
C PRO A 110 19.66 -28.53 17.37
N ASP A 111 20.36 -28.48 16.23
CA ASP A 111 21.52 -27.63 15.99
C ASP A 111 21.15 -26.21 15.55
N ALA A 112 19.88 -25.95 15.25
CA ALA A 112 19.39 -24.63 14.84
C ALA A 112 19.67 -23.57 15.91
N LYS A 113 20.09 -22.37 15.50
CA LYS A 113 20.19 -21.19 16.38
C LYS A 113 19.01 -20.26 16.13
N PHE A 114 18.55 -19.64 17.19
CA PHE A 114 17.31 -18.88 17.23
C PHE A 114 17.64 -17.39 17.29
N ALA A 115 17.12 -16.59 16.35
CA ALA A 115 17.30 -15.16 16.36
C ALA A 115 16.07 -14.46 16.95
N ILE A 116 15.14 -13.98 16.13
CA ILE A 116 13.93 -13.27 16.58
C ILE A 116 12.67 -13.80 15.90
N GLY A 117 11.54 -13.69 16.60
CA GLY A 117 10.24 -14.16 16.12
C GLY A 117 9.08 -13.22 16.44
N PRO A 118 9.09 -11.97 15.94
CA PRO A 118 8.03 -11.03 16.21
C PRO A 118 6.74 -11.35 15.45
N SER A 119 5.62 -10.86 15.99
CA SER A 119 4.40 -10.70 15.22
C SER A 119 4.57 -9.53 14.22
N ILE A 120 3.91 -9.65 13.07
CA ILE A 120 3.85 -8.63 12.02
C ILE A 120 2.37 -8.29 11.76
N GLU A 121 2.11 -7.37 10.83
CA GLU A 121 0.76 -6.92 10.52
C GLU A 121 -0.21 -8.07 10.20
N ASN A 122 0.25 -9.07 9.42
CA ASN A 122 -0.54 -10.24 9.03
C ASN A 122 0.20 -11.54 9.34
N GLY A 123 0.23 -11.92 10.63
CA GLY A 123 0.88 -13.15 11.07
C GLY A 123 2.18 -12.90 11.85
N PHE A 124 3.16 -13.74 11.64
CA PHE A 124 4.45 -13.68 12.31
C PHE A 124 5.52 -14.35 11.46
N TYR A 125 6.77 -14.09 11.82
CA TYR A 125 7.91 -14.88 11.32
C TYR A 125 8.81 -15.30 12.46
N TYR A 126 9.75 -16.20 12.16
CA TYR A 126 10.89 -16.47 13.03
C TYR A 126 12.14 -16.72 12.20
N ASP A 127 13.26 -16.16 12.62
CA ASP A 127 14.57 -16.26 11.97
C ASP A 127 15.42 -17.36 12.63
N PHE A 128 15.88 -18.29 11.81
CA PHE A 128 16.69 -19.43 12.21
C PHE A 128 18.03 -19.43 11.50
N ASP A 129 19.10 -19.70 12.23
CA ASP A 129 20.38 -20.02 11.65
C ASP A 129 20.48 -21.55 11.54
N VAL A 130 20.42 -22.04 10.33
CA VAL A 130 20.50 -23.46 9.99
C VAL A 130 21.51 -23.67 8.87
N GLU A 131 22.11 -24.87 8.83
CA GLU A 131 23.14 -25.20 7.84
C GLU A 131 22.58 -25.22 6.41
N LYS A 132 21.34 -25.68 6.24
CA LYS A 132 20.66 -25.80 4.95
C LYS A 132 19.31 -25.10 4.99
N PRO A 133 18.86 -24.44 3.89
CA PRO A 133 17.53 -23.87 3.79
C PRO A 133 16.44 -24.92 4.00
N PHE A 134 15.36 -24.51 4.66
CA PHE A 134 14.18 -25.37 4.86
C PHE A 134 13.50 -25.71 3.53
N THR A 135 13.31 -26.98 3.27
CA THR A 135 12.55 -27.50 2.13
C THR A 135 11.03 -27.45 2.39
N ASP A 136 10.21 -27.67 1.37
CA ASP A 136 8.75 -27.79 1.55
C ASP A 136 8.38 -28.97 2.46
N GLU A 137 9.16 -30.06 2.41
CA GLU A 137 8.98 -31.21 3.30
C GLU A 137 9.30 -30.86 4.76
N ASP A 138 10.36 -30.07 5.00
CA ASP A 138 10.73 -29.61 6.33
C ASP A 138 9.65 -28.69 6.90
N LYS A 139 9.10 -27.77 6.09
CA LYS A 139 7.99 -26.89 6.49
C LYS A 139 6.75 -27.70 6.88
N ALA A 140 6.42 -28.73 6.13
CA ALA A 140 5.30 -29.61 6.46
C ALA A 140 5.54 -30.35 7.79
N LYS A 141 6.75 -30.88 8.04
CA LYS A 141 7.12 -31.51 9.32
C LYS A 141 7.05 -30.54 10.50
N ILE A 142 7.53 -29.30 10.30
CA ILE A 142 7.45 -28.25 11.32
C ILE A 142 5.98 -27.92 11.66
N GLU A 143 5.13 -27.74 10.63
CA GLU A 143 3.69 -27.49 10.82
C GLU A 143 3.00 -28.63 11.59
N ASP A 144 3.33 -29.87 11.30
CA ASP A 144 2.77 -31.04 12.00
C ASP A 144 3.28 -31.14 13.43
N GLU A 145 4.55 -30.79 13.71
CA GLU A 145 5.10 -30.75 15.08
C GLU A 145 4.45 -29.61 15.88
N MET A 146 4.23 -28.44 15.28
CA MET A 146 3.48 -27.35 15.90
C MET A 146 2.08 -27.82 16.33
N LYS A 147 1.37 -28.57 15.48
CA LYS A 147 0.05 -29.12 15.81
C LYS A 147 0.10 -30.09 17.01
N LYS A 148 1.20 -30.84 17.17
CA LYS A 148 1.39 -31.70 18.36
C LYS A 148 1.60 -30.87 19.61
N ILE A 149 2.49 -29.87 19.58
CA ILE A 149 2.73 -28.95 20.70
C ILE A 149 1.45 -28.25 21.14
N ILE A 150 0.60 -27.81 20.19
CA ILE A 150 -0.71 -27.24 20.49
C ILE A 150 -1.60 -28.24 21.24
N LYS A 151 -1.62 -29.50 20.83
CA LYS A 151 -2.41 -30.57 21.48
C LYS A 151 -1.87 -30.94 22.86
N GLU A 152 -0.57 -30.83 23.10
CA GLU A 152 0.06 -31.03 24.40
C GLU A 152 -0.44 -30.02 25.44
N ASN A 153 -0.94 -28.84 24.99
CA ASN A 153 -1.48 -27.78 25.83
C ASN A 153 -0.53 -27.39 26.97
N ILE A 154 0.71 -27.12 26.62
CA ILE A 154 1.79 -26.80 27.55
C ILE A 154 1.53 -25.40 28.15
N GLU A 155 1.61 -25.28 29.46
CA GLU A 155 1.57 -24.00 30.15
C GLU A 155 2.81 -23.15 29.79
N ILE A 156 2.61 -21.84 29.62
CA ILE A 156 3.67 -20.91 29.28
C ILE A 156 3.98 -20.08 30.53
N GLU A 157 5.20 -20.22 31.04
CA GLU A 157 5.68 -19.56 32.25
C GLU A 157 6.57 -18.36 31.91
N ARG A 158 6.32 -17.19 32.50
CA ARG A 158 7.19 -16.01 32.42
C ARG A 158 8.08 -15.96 33.65
N PHE A 159 9.39 -15.74 33.48
CA PHE A 159 10.33 -15.48 34.55
C PHE A 159 11.40 -14.51 34.10
N SER A 160 12.13 -13.91 35.03
CA SER A 160 13.20 -12.97 34.77
C SER A 160 14.49 -13.41 35.44
N LEU A 161 15.63 -13.11 34.80
CA LEU A 161 16.95 -13.45 35.32
C LEU A 161 17.88 -12.22 35.29
N PRO A 162 18.83 -12.14 36.24
CA PRO A 162 19.96 -11.22 36.14
C PRO A 162 20.79 -11.50 34.90
N LYS A 163 21.42 -10.46 34.32
CA LYS A 163 22.20 -10.51 33.04
C LYS A 163 23.15 -11.68 32.98
N LYS A 164 23.89 -11.96 34.06
CA LYS A 164 24.86 -13.06 34.12
C LYS A 164 24.20 -14.44 33.97
N GLU A 165 23.07 -14.66 34.63
CA GLU A 165 22.31 -15.91 34.54
C GLU A 165 21.61 -16.05 33.20
N ALA A 166 21.11 -14.95 32.66
CA ALA A 166 20.50 -14.87 31.33
C ALA A 166 21.49 -15.27 30.23
N LEU A 167 22.74 -14.77 30.29
CA LEU A 167 23.80 -15.14 29.35
C LEU A 167 24.18 -16.62 29.48
N GLU A 168 24.26 -17.16 30.71
CA GLU A 168 24.55 -18.59 30.92
C GLU A 168 23.43 -19.47 30.36
N LEU A 169 22.14 -19.07 30.57
CA LEU A 169 21.00 -19.79 30.03
C LEU A 169 21.02 -19.84 28.49
N MET A 170 21.44 -18.74 27.86
CA MET A 170 21.46 -18.59 26.40
C MET A 170 22.87 -18.85 25.78
N LYS A 171 23.79 -19.52 26.48
CA LYS A 171 25.18 -19.72 26.06
C LYS A 171 25.35 -20.33 24.65
N ASP A 172 24.43 -21.21 24.27
CA ASP A 172 24.44 -21.89 22.97
C ASP A 172 23.66 -21.13 21.89
N GLN A 173 23.13 -19.92 22.17
CA GLN A 173 22.31 -19.09 21.29
C GLN A 173 22.97 -17.73 21.04
N PRO A 174 23.86 -17.62 20.02
CA PRO A 174 24.68 -16.42 19.82
C PRO A 174 23.86 -15.16 19.59
N TYR A 175 22.77 -15.23 18.86
CA TYR A 175 21.90 -14.08 18.59
C TYR A 175 21.18 -13.59 19.86
N LYS A 176 20.78 -14.53 20.75
CA LYS A 176 20.18 -14.15 22.04
C LYS A 176 21.21 -13.54 22.98
N GLN A 177 22.45 -14.03 22.97
CA GLN A 177 23.53 -13.41 23.73
C GLN A 177 23.81 -11.97 23.28
N GLU A 178 23.85 -11.75 21.96
CA GLU A 178 24.01 -10.41 21.39
C GLU A 178 22.91 -9.46 21.87
N LEU A 179 21.64 -9.89 21.78
CA LEU A 179 20.49 -9.11 22.25
C LEU A 179 20.57 -8.80 23.76
N ILE A 180 20.93 -9.78 24.60
CA ILE A 180 21.07 -9.58 26.06
C ILE A 180 22.19 -8.58 26.36
N ASN A 181 23.30 -8.63 25.63
CA ASN A 181 24.41 -7.72 25.84
C ASN A 181 24.10 -6.26 25.53
N GLU A 182 23.18 -6.02 24.60
CA GLU A 182 22.74 -4.68 24.19
C GLU A 182 21.72 -4.05 25.15
N LEU A 183 21.06 -4.86 25.98
CA LEU A 183 20.12 -4.33 26.97
C LEU A 183 20.84 -3.41 27.97
N PRO A 184 20.25 -2.25 28.31
CA PRO A 184 20.76 -1.33 29.32
C PRO A 184 21.01 -2.01 30.65
N GLU A 185 21.98 -1.49 31.46
CA GLU A 185 22.18 -1.99 32.80
C GLU A 185 20.96 -1.72 33.69
N GLY A 186 20.48 -2.78 34.36
CA GLY A 186 19.35 -2.70 35.27
C GLY A 186 18.00 -2.96 34.61
N GLU A 187 17.96 -3.21 33.31
CA GLU A 187 16.73 -3.64 32.62
C GLU A 187 16.37 -5.08 33.01
N GLU A 188 15.08 -5.36 33.15
CA GLU A 188 14.56 -6.69 33.44
C GLU A 188 14.70 -7.60 32.21
N ILE A 189 15.46 -8.69 32.34
CA ILE A 189 15.66 -9.67 31.25
C ILE A 189 14.68 -10.80 31.45
N SER A 190 13.60 -10.79 30.66
CA SER A 190 12.51 -11.76 30.75
C SER A 190 12.64 -12.90 29.75
N PHE A 191 12.11 -14.04 30.18
CA PHE A 191 12.08 -15.29 29.43
C PHE A 191 10.69 -15.88 29.49
N TYR A 192 10.36 -16.64 28.46
CA TYR A 192 9.17 -17.47 28.43
C TYR A 192 9.57 -18.92 28.22
N LYS A 193 9.04 -19.79 29.09
CA LYS A 193 9.27 -21.23 29.06
C LYS A 193 7.98 -21.97 28.73
N GLN A 194 8.06 -22.86 27.78
CA GLN A 194 6.98 -23.78 27.40
C GLN A 194 7.53 -25.21 27.31
N GLY A 195 7.36 -25.97 28.40
CA GLY A 195 7.90 -27.33 28.53
C GLY A 195 9.40 -27.38 28.43
N ASP A 196 9.92 -27.99 27.36
CA ASP A 196 11.34 -28.17 27.05
C ASP A 196 11.98 -26.99 26.30
N PHE A 197 11.22 -25.99 25.94
CA PHE A 197 11.68 -24.80 25.21
C PHE A 197 11.64 -23.54 26.08
N THR A 198 12.72 -22.76 26.03
CA THR A 198 12.82 -21.47 26.69
C THR A 198 13.40 -20.44 25.73
N ASP A 199 12.80 -19.26 25.64
CA ASP A 199 13.27 -18.19 24.79
C ASP A 199 13.36 -16.85 25.51
N LEU A 200 14.33 -16.01 25.12
CA LEU A 200 14.45 -14.61 25.50
C LEU A 200 13.32 -13.81 24.85
N CYS A 201 12.46 -13.21 25.64
CA CYS A 201 11.28 -12.51 25.10
C CYS A 201 10.68 -11.53 26.10
N ALA A 202 10.20 -10.37 25.62
CA ALA A 202 9.49 -9.37 26.41
C ALA A 202 7.98 -9.69 26.59
N GLY A 203 7.43 -10.57 25.75
CA GLY A 203 5.99 -10.88 25.76
C GLY A 203 5.13 -9.82 25.03
N PRO A 204 3.80 -9.79 25.25
CA PRO A 204 3.02 -10.78 26.01
C PRO A 204 2.79 -12.10 25.27
N HIS A 205 2.43 -13.14 26.02
CA HIS A 205 2.05 -14.46 25.50
C HIS A 205 0.73 -14.95 26.09
N LEU A 206 0.07 -15.88 25.38
CA LEU A 206 -1.08 -16.62 25.87
C LEU A 206 -0.67 -17.51 27.07
N GLU A 207 -1.65 -18.02 27.80
CA GLU A 207 -1.42 -18.84 28.99
C GLU A 207 -0.83 -20.22 28.68
N SER A 208 -1.22 -20.80 27.53
CA SER A 208 -0.75 -22.11 27.12
C SER A 208 -0.73 -22.25 25.59
N THR A 209 0.05 -23.23 25.11
CA THR A 209 0.11 -23.57 23.68
C THR A 209 -1.24 -24.04 23.12
N GLY A 210 -2.08 -24.63 23.95
CA GLY A 210 -3.41 -25.11 23.57
C GLY A 210 -4.46 -24.01 23.33
N LYS A 211 -4.15 -22.76 23.65
CA LYS A 211 -4.98 -21.60 23.29
C LYS A 211 -4.93 -21.29 21.81
N VAL A 212 -3.81 -21.54 21.15
CA VAL A 212 -3.68 -21.50 19.68
C VAL A 212 -4.47 -22.68 19.07
N LYS A 213 -5.16 -22.46 17.93
CA LYS A 213 -6.03 -23.49 17.36
C LYS A 213 -5.58 -23.90 15.96
N ILE A 214 -5.55 -22.97 15.04
CA ILE A 214 -5.29 -23.23 13.61
C ILE A 214 -4.02 -22.50 13.22
N ILE A 215 -3.10 -23.19 12.57
CA ILE A 215 -1.83 -22.66 12.11
C ILE A 215 -1.60 -22.99 10.64
N LYS A 216 -0.83 -22.13 9.95
CA LYS A 216 -0.36 -22.38 8.60
C LYS A 216 1.01 -21.77 8.39
N ILE A 217 1.98 -22.54 7.94
CA ILE A 217 3.25 -22.03 7.42
C ILE A 217 3.00 -21.54 5.98
N LEU A 218 3.36 -20.30 5.70
CA LEU A 218 3.10 -19.66 4.41
C LEU A 218 4.29 -19.79 3.46
N SER A 219 5.49 -19.41 3.93
CA SER A 219 6.69 -19.41 3.09
C SER A 219 7.96 -19.43 3.93
N SER A 220 9.10 -19.63 3.26
CA SER A 220 10.43 -19.40 3.84
C SER A 220 11.31 -18.63 2.86
N SER A 221 12.19 -17.78 3.37
CA SER A 221 13.16 -17.01 2.58
C SER A 221 14.45 -16.79 3.35
N GLY A 222 15.52 -16.43 2.64
CA GLY A 222 16.71 -15.87 3.28
C GLY A 222 16.43 -14.46 3.80
N ALA A 223 16.98 -14.12 4.96
CA ALA A 223 16.94 -12.78 5.53
C ALA A 223 18.28 -12.50 6.25
N TYR A 224 18.89 -11.37 5.96
CA TYR A 224 20.11 -10.98 6.67
C TYR A 224 19.81 -10.59 8.13
N TRP A 225 20.66 -11.00 9.06
CA TRP A 225 20.54 -10.60 10.46
C TRP A 225 20.51 -9.08 10.56
N ARG A 226 19.48 -8.53 11.21
CA ARG A 226 19.22 -7.07 11.33
C ARG A 226 19.05 -6.32 10.00
N GLY A 227 18.77 -7.02 8.92
CA GLY A 227 18.60 -6.39 7.61
C GLY A 227 19.90 -5.89 6.95
N ASP A 228 21.05 -6.15 7.53
CA ASP A 228 22.35 -5.74 6.99
C ASP A 228 22.94 -6.86 6.14
N GLU A 229 23.21 -6.60 4.87
CA GLU A 229 23.77 -7.56 3.91
C GLU A 229 25.19 -8.07 4.27
N HIS A 230 25.91 -7.37 5.16
CA HIS A 230 27.20 -7.79 5.67
C HIS A 230 27.10 -8.84 6.79
N ASN A 231 25.92 -9.01 7.38
CA ASN A 231 25.65 -10.00 8.40
C ASN A 231 25.28 -11.35 7.80
N LYS A 232 25.26 -12.38 8.65
CA LYS A 232 24.91 -13.74 8.25
C LYS A 232 23.46 -13.80 7.71
N MET A 233 23.28 -14.50 6.60
CA MET A 233 21.95 -14.81 6.06
C MET A 233 21.32 -15.94 6.87
N LEU A 234 20.17 -15.65 7.47
CA LEU A 234 19.34 -16.58 8.23
C LEU A 234 18.19 -17.10 7.36
N GLN A 235 17.54 -18.16 7.83
CA GLN A 235 16.31 -18.67 7.23
C GLN A 235 15.11 -18.16 7.98
N ARG A 236 14.30 -17.35 7.34
CA ARG A 236 13.04 -16.78 7.86
C ARG A 236 11.87 -17.65 7.44
N ILE A 237 11.07 -18.11 8.40
CA ILE A 237 9.80 -18.80 8.13
C ILE A 237 8.66 -17.86 8.46
N TYR A 238 7.78 -17.59 7.50
CA TYR A 238 6.54 -16.85 7.67
C TYR A 238 5.38 -17.80 7.94
N ALA A 239 4.57 -17.46 8.91
CA ALA A 239 3.40 -18.26 9.26
C ALA A 239 2.26 -17.38 9.81
N ILE A 240 1.07 -17.96 9.89
CA ILE A 240 -0.12 -17.32 10.44
C ILE A 240 -0.90 -18.31 11.29
N SER A 241 -1.68 -17.80 12.24
CA SER A 241 -2.54 -18.62 13.07
C SER A 241 -3.86 -17.91 13.39
N PHE A 242 -4.92 -18.71 13.59
CA PHE A 242 -6.26 -18.22 13.84
C PHE A 242 -6.97 -19.03 14.92
N PRO A 243 -7.94 -18.42 15.64
CA PRO A 243 -8.81 -19.14 16.59
C PRO A 243 -9.77 -20.13 15.91
N LYS A 244 -10.10 -19.94 14.63
CA LYS A 244 -11.10 -20.71 13.88
C LYS A 244 -10.61 -21.09 12.51
N ALA A 245 -11.00 -22.27 12.02
CA ALA A 245 -10.64 -22.74 10.67
C ALA A 245 -11.22 -21.88 9.55
N SER A 246 -12.44 -21.34 9.71
CA SER A 246 -13.04 -20.43 8.73
C SER A 246 -12.20 -19.19 8.49
N MET A 247 -11.57 -18.62 9.53
CA MET A 247 -10.70 -17.44 9.40
C MET A 247 -9.43 -17.77 8.59
N LEU A 248 -8.87 -18.97 8.75
CA LEU A 248 -7.75 -19.42 7.90
C LEU A 248 -8.21 -19.62 6.46
N GLU A 249 -9.38 -20.20 6.22
CA GLU A 249 -9.93 -20.39 4.88
C GLU A 249 -10.17 -19.06 4.18
N GLU A 250 -10.78 -18.08 4.87
CA GLU A 250 -10.97 -16.71 4.36
C GLU A 250 -9.63 -16.04 4.02
N TYR A 251 -8.63 -16.18 4.90
CA TYR A 251 -7.30 -15.65 4.65
C TYR A 251 -6.57 -16.33 3.48
N MET A 252 -6.68 -17.65 3.34
CA MET A 252 -6.09 -18.36 2.21
C MET A 252 -6.77 -18.01 0.88
N ASN A 253 -8.09 -17.80 0.88
CA ASN A 253 -8.82 -17.30 -0.27
C ASN A 253 -8.39 -15.88 -0.63
N TYR A 254 -8.20 -15.01 0.37
CA TYR A 254 -7.67 -13.66 0.19
C TYR A 254 -6.26 -13.70 -0.44
N LEU A 255 -5.35 -14.54 0.06
CA LEU A 255 -4.00 -14.68 -0.51
C LEU A 255 -4.01 -15.21 -1.95
N GLU A 256 -4.92 -16.13 -2.27
CA GLU A 256 -5.06 -16.64 -3.63
C GLU A 256 -5.64 -15.56 -4.56
N GLU A 257 -6.61 -14.78 -4.08
CA GLU A 257 -7.15 -13.64 -4.81
C GLU A 257 -6.06 -12.58 -5.09
N MET A 258 -5.23 -12.24 -4.09
CA MET A 258 -4.08 -11.36 -4.27
C MET A 258 -3.11 -11.90 -5.33
N ARG A 259 -2.80 -13.20 -5.29
CA ARG A 259 -1.90 -13.83 -6.27
C ARG A 259 -2.46 -13.80 -7.69
N GLN A 260 -3.79 -13.97 -7.82
CA GLN A 260 -4.46 -13.91 -9.11
C GLN A 260 -4.53 -12.49 -9.66
N ARG A 261 -4.48 -11.46 -8.80
CA ARG A 261 -4.50 -10.05 -9.17
C ARG A 261 -3.12 -9.46 -9.39
N ASP A 262 -2.05 -10.14 -8.97
CA ASP A 262 -0.67 -9.61 -9.07
C ASP A 262 -0.37 -9.12 -10.50
N HIS A 263 -0.20 -7.80 -10.64
CA HIS A 263 0.06 -7.14 -11.93
C HIS A 263 1.31 -7.67 -12.63
N ARG A 264 2.30 -8.19 -11.88
CA ARG A 264 3.54 -8.75 -12.45
C ARG A 264 3.26 -10.08 -13.15
N LYS A 265 2.40 -10.91 -12.55
CA LYS A 265 1.96 -12.17 -13.14
C LYS A 265 1.11 -11.93 -14.37
N ILE A 266 0.06 -11.11 -14.24
CA ILE A 266 -0.85 -10.77 -15.33
C ILE A 266 -0.10 -10.06 -16.45
N GLY A 267 0.77 -9.11 -16.10
CA GLY A 267 1.60 -8.37 -17.05
C GLY A 267 2.49 -9.27 -17.90
N LYS A 268 3.05 -10.34 -17.29
CA LYS A 268 3.83 -11.35 -18.00
C LYS A 268 2.94 -12.24 -18.88
N GLU A 269 1.82 -12.73 -18.35
CA GLU A 269 0.89 -13.63 -19.06
C GLU A 269 0.24 -12.96 -20.27
N GLN A 270 -0.08 -11.67 -20.16
CA GLN A 270 -0.69 -10.88 -21.24
C GLN A 270 0.30 -10.05 -22.05
N GLU A 271 1.60 -10.18 -21.79
CA GLU A 271 2.66 -9.45 -22.49
C GLU A 271 2.49 -7.91 -22.44
N LEU A 272 2.21 -7.38 -21.24
CA LEU A 272 1.97 -5.95 -21.05
C LEU A 272 3.28 -5.17 -20.82
N PHE A 273 4.18 -5.72 -20.00
CA PHE A 273 5.48 -5.11 -19.71
C PHE A 273 6.50 -6.17 -19.27
N MET A 274 7.76 -5.78 -19.29
CA MET A 274 8.86 -6.62 -18.83
C MET A 274 9.92 -5.79 -18.09
N THR A 275 10.74 -6.47 -17.29
CA THR A 275 11.98 -5.93 -16.71
C THR A 275 13.17 -6.73 -17.19
N HIS A 276 14.34 -6.11 -17.32
CA HIS A 276 15.55 -6.79 -17.75
C HIS A 276 16.78 -6.31 -17.01
N LYS A 277 17.68 -7.24 -16.64
CA LYS A 277 18.89 -6.93 -15.85
C LYS A 277 19.79 -5.87 -16.48
N LEU A 278 19.90 -5.85 -17.80
CA LEU A 278 20.72 -4.87 -18.54
C LEU A 278 20.11 -3.47 -18.53
N VAL A 279 18.81 -3.34 -18.31
CA VAL A 279 18.14 -2.04 -18.17
C VAL A 279 18.24 -1.54 -16.73
N GLY A 280 18.03 -2.41 -15.78
CA GLY A 280 18.14 -2.12 -14.34
C GLY A 280 16.86 -2.40 -13.57
N ALA A 281 16.98 -2.46 -12.25
CA ALA A 281 15.84 -2.63 -11.35
C ALA A 281 14.99 -1.35 -11.31
N GLY A 282 13.66 -1.51 -11.25
CA GLY A 282 12.72 -0.38 -11.19
C GLY A 282 12.59 0.41 -12.50
N LEU A 283 12.98 -0.17 -13.64
CA LEU A 283 12.88 0.40 -14.98
C LEU A 283 12.10 -0.57 -15.89
N PRO A 284 10.77 -0.62 -15.78
CA PRO A 284 9.93 -1.48 -16.60
C PRO A 284 9.88 -0.98 -18.05
N MET A 285 9.83 -1.92 -18.99
CA MET A 285 9.64 -1.64 -20.41
C MET A 285 8.24 -2.10 -20.81
N TYR A 286 7.43 -1.21 -21.36
CA TYR A 286 6.12 -1.57 -21.89
C TYR A 286 6.25 -2.31 -23.22
N LEU A 287 5.60 -3.46 -23.30
CA LEU A 287 5.45 -4.23 -24.53
C LEU A 287 4.28 -3.66 -25.39
N PRO A 288 4.10 -4.04 -26.65
CA PRO A 288 3.11 -3.42 -27.54
C PRO A 288 1.69 -3.34 -26.97
N LYS A 289 1.22 -4.40 -26.29
CA LYS A 289 -0.11 -4.44 -25.67
C LYS A 289 -0.20 -3.45 -24.50
N GLY A 290 0.77 -3.44 -23.60
CA GLY A 290 0.81 -2.49 -22.49
C GLY A 290 1.02 -1.05 -22.93
N ALA A 291 1.89 -0.81 -23.93
CA ALA A 291 2.08 0.51 -24.52
C ALA A 291 0.79 1.05 -25.18
N THR A 292 -0.03 0.17 -25.73
CA THR A 292 -1.33 0.56 -26.28
C THR A 292 -2.27 1.06 -25.18
N ILE A 293 -2.39 0.34 -24.05
CA ILE A 293 -3.21 0.77 -22.92
C ILE A 293 -2.70 2.10 -22.37
N ARG A 294 -1.39 2.21 -22.12
CA ARG A 294 -0.76 3.43 -21.62
C ARG A 294 -1.05 4.63 -22.51
N ARG A 295 -0.87 4.51 -23.82
CA ARG A 295 -1.18 5.57 -24.79
C ARG A 295 -2.64 5.99 -24.77
N ILE A 296 -3.58 5.04 -24.58
CA ILE A 296 -5.00 5.34 -24.46
C ILE A 296 -5.28 6.14 -23.18
N LEU A 297 -4.68 5.77 -22.05
CA LEU A 297 -4.80 6.49 -20.78
C LEU A 297 -4.23 7.91 -20.87
N GLU A 298 -3.05 8.06 -21.43
CA GLU A 298 -2.39 9.35 -21.61
C GLU A 298 -3.22 10.28 -22.49
N ARG A 299 -3.72 9.79 -23.62
CA ARG A 299 -4.62 10.57 -24.47
C ARG A 299 -5.94 10.90 -23.79
N TYR A 300 -6.54 9.94 -23.10
CA TYR A 300 -7.79 10.11 -22.37
C TYR A 300 -7.73 11.27 -21.38
N ILE A 301 -6.68 11.31 -20.55
CA ILE A 301 -6.57 12.38 -19.55
C ILE A 301 -6.25 13.74 -20.19
N GLN A 302 -5.37 13.76 -21.20
CA GLN A 302 -5.05 15.00 -21.94
C GLN A 302 -6.30 15.59 -22.61
N ASP A 303 -7.14 14.76 -23.24
CA ASP A 303 -8.38 15.22 -23.87
C ASP A 303 -9.35 15.85 -22.85
N LYS A 304 -9.48 15.24 -21.65
CA LYS A 304 -10.29 15.81 -20.54
C LYS A 304 -9.71 17.14 -20.04
N GLU A 305 -8.40 17.20 -19.87
CA GLU A 305 -7.69 18.42 -19.43
C GLU A 305 -7.83 19.55 -20.43
N LEU A 306 -7.64 19.27 -21.72
CA LEU A 306 -7.85 20.25 -22.80
C LEU A 306 -9.26 20.83 -22.79
N ALA A 307 -10.28 19.98 -22.59
CA ALA A 307 -11.68 20.41 -22.47
C ALA A 307 -11.93 21.32 -21.25
N MET A 308 -11.08 21.25 -20.21
CA MET A 308 -11.12 22.12 -19.02
C MET A 308 -10.18 23.34 -19.12
N GLY A 309 -9.57 23.56 -20.29
CA GLY A 309 -8.72 24.72 -20.57
C GLY A 309 -7.28 24.60 -20.05
N TYR A 310 -6.78 23.38 -19.84
CA TYR A 310 -5.35 23.15 -19.58
C TYR A 310 -4.52 23.35 -20.86
N GLN A 311 -3.31 23.85 -20.70
CA GLN A 311 -2.31 24.01 -21.76
C GLN A 311 -1.15 23.06 -21.47
N HIS A 312 -0.87 22.13 -22.39
CA HIS A 312 0.22 21.18 -22.19
C HIS A 312 1.56 21.74 -22.66
N VAL A 313 2.60 21.41 -21.90
CA VAL A 313 3.99 21.74 -22.19
C VAL A 313 4.84 20.45 -22.21
N TYR A 314 6.05 20.57 -22.73
CA TYR A 314 7.11 19.56 -22.63
C TYR A 314 8.35 20.22 -22.07
N THR A 315 8.82 19.74 -20.91
CA THR A 315 10.02 20.26 -20.27
C THR A 315 11.11 19.18 -20.17
N PRO A 316 12.41 19.57 -20.13
CA PRO A 316 13.50 18.62 -20.13
C PRO A 316 13.52 17.73 -18.88
N SER A 317 13.95 16.47 -19.05
CA SER A 317 14.18 15.55 -17.94
C SER A 317 15.49 15.82 -17.17
N LEU A 318 16.37 16.62 -17.73
CA LEU A 318 17.63 17.08 -17.14
C LEU A 318 17.55 18.55 -16.83
N ALA A 319 18.07 18.95 -15.69
CA ALA A 319 18.19 20.36 -15.31
C ALA A 319 19.47 20.63 -14.53
N ASN A 320 19.90 21.89 -14.53
CA ASN A 320 20.97 22.35 -13.65
C ASN A 320 20.54 22.19 -12.18
N VAL A 321 21.43 21.72 -11.32
CA VAL A 321 21.19 21.54 -9.88
C VAL A 321 20.69 22.83 -9.22
N ASP A 322 21.07 24.01 -9.70
CA ASP A 322 20.66 25.29 -9.14
C ASP A 322 19.15 25.53 -9.28
N LEU A 323 18.46 24.91 -10.24
CA LEU A 323 17.00 24.92 -10.33
C LEU A 323 16.37 24.28 -9.08
N TYR A 324 16.93 23.16 -8.63
CA TYR A 324 16.44 22.42 -7.45
C TYR A 324 16.90 23.01 -6.12
N LYS A 325 18.04 23.73 -6.10
CA LYS A 325 18.43 24.57 -4.96
C LYS A 325 17.46 25.76 -4.82
N THR A 326 17.11 26.40 -5.94
CA THR A 326 16.14 27.50 -5.93
C THR A 326 14.78 27.07 -5.40
N SER A 327 14.29 25.92 -5.84
CA SER A 327 12.99 25.39 -5.39
C SER A 327 13.01 24.78 -3.98
N GLY A 328 14.17 24.44 -3.43
CA GLY A 328 14.33 23.76 -2.14
C GLY A 328 14.31 22.22 -2.19
N HIS A 329 14.08 21.62 -3.35
CA HIS A 329 14.14 20.16 -3.47
C HIS A 329 15.52 19.61 -3.10
N TRP A 330 16.59 20.32 -3.40
CA TRP A 330 17.96 19.92 -3.07
C TRP A 330 18.20 19.79 -1.57
N ASP A 331 17.51 20.57 -0.76
CA ASP A 331 17.69 20.59 0.70
C ASP A 331 16.79 19.54 1.39
N HIS A 332 15.57 19.32 0.87
CA HIS A 332 14.55 18.49 1.54
C HIS A 332 14.27 17.15 0.85
N TYR A 333 14.79 16.93 -0.36
CA TYR A 333 14.47 15.75 -1.18
C TYR A 333 15.70 15.08 -1.82
N LYS A 334 16.91 15.50 -1.43
CA LYS A 334 18.16 15.08 -2.05
C LYS A 334 18.42 13.57 -2.00
N GLU A 335 18.00 12.91 -0.94
CA GLU A 335 18.18 11.47 -0.75
C GLU A 335 17.44 10.64 -1.78
N ASP A 336 16.30 11.16 -2.26
CA ASP A 336 15.48 10.54 -3.30
C ASP A 336 15.86 11.00 -4.73
N MET A 337 16.88 11.83 -4.89
CA MET A 337 17.36 12.29 -6.19
C MET A 337 18.52 11.43 -6.70
N PHE A 338 18.57 11.20 -8.00
CA PHE A 338 19.77 10.63 -8.62
C PHE A 338 20.99 11.55 -8.40
N PRO A 339 22.20 11.00 -8.25
CA PRO A 339 23.42 11.79 -8.11
C PRO A 339 23.60 12.78 -9.25
N ALA A 340 24.05 13.99 -8.94
CA ALA A 340 24.35 14.99 -9.97
C ALA A 340 25.50 14.55 -10.86
N MET A 341 25.37 14.85 -12.15
CA MET A 341 26.37 14.59 -13.20
C MET A 341 27.13 15.87 -13.49
N LYS A 342 28.46 15.80 -13.48
CA LYS A 342 29.30 16.92 -13.91
C LYS A 342 29.40 16.94 -15.44
N MET A 343 29.05 18.06 -16.02
CA MET A 343 29.13 18.33 -17.47
C MET A 343 29.84 19.66 -17.69
N ASP A 344 31.09 19.61 -18.13
CA ASP A 344 31.95 20.81 -18.27
C ASP A 344 32.00 21.68 -17.00
N ASN A 345 31.35 22.81 -17.01
CA ASN A 345 31.29 23.75 -15.88
C ASN A 345 29.94 23.73 -15.14
N GLU A 346 29.05 22.77 -15.45
CA GLU A 346 27.71 22.67 -14.90
C GLU A 346 27.53 21.34 -14.16
N GLU A 347 26.66 21.34 -13.15
CA GLU A 347 26.15 20.14 -12.51
C GLU A 347 24.70 19.94 -12.92
N MET A 348 24.43 18.83 -13.59
CA MET A 348 23.10 18.44 -14.07
C MET A 348 22.55 17.30 -13.25
N VAL A 349 21.24 17.26 -13.08
CA VAL A 349 20.54 16.19 -12.38
C VAL A 349 19.29 15.76 -13.15
N LEU A 350 18.95 14.47 -13.06
CA LEU A 350 17.65 13.98 -13.49
C LEU A 350 16.56 14.59 -12.56
N ARG A 351 15.51 15.12 -13.16
CA ARG A 351 14.44 15.78 -12.39
C ARG A 351 13.68 14.80 -11.51
N PRO A 352 13.56 15.03 -10.20
CA PRO A 352 12.69 14.24 -9.31
C PRO A 352 11.22 14.63 -9.44
N MET A 353 10.95 15.87 -9.87
CA MET A 353 9.66 16.52 -10.06
C MET A 353 9.80 17.63 -11.11
N ASN A 354 8.73 17.87 -11.88
CA ASN A 354 8.70 18.87 -12.94
C ASN A 354 8.24 20.28 -12.49
N CYS A 355 7.73 20.45 -11.26
CA CYS A 355 7.19 21.72 -10.75
C CYS A 355 8.15 22.91 -10.93
N PRO A 356 9.47 22.83 -10.69
CA PRO A 356 10.37 23.97 -10.90
C PRO A 356 10.41 24.45 -12.36
N HIS A 357 10.26 23.53 -13.31
CA HIS A 357 10.20 23.88 -14.73
C HIS A 357 8.93 24.67 -15.06
N HIS A 358 7.78 24.28 -14.54
CA HIS A 358 6.51 25.00 -14.74
C HIS A 358 6.54 26.39 -14.14
N MET A 359 7.25 26.59 -13.01
CA MET A 359 7.48 27.94 -12.46
C MET A 359 8.22 28.83 -13.46
N LEU A 360 9.25 28.28 -14.15
CA LEU A 360 10.00 29.02 -15.19
C LEU A 360 9.15 29.24 -16.45
N VAL A 361 8.32 28.29 -16.84
CA VAL A 361 7.37 28.46 -17.97
C VAL A 361 6.40 29.60 -17.69
N TYR A 362 5.81 29.64 -16.49
CA TYR A 362 4.97 30.77 -16.09
C TYR A 362 5.73 32.09 -16.11
N LYS A 363 6.95 32.12 -15.56
CA LYS A 363 7.77 33.32 -15.43
C LYS A 363 8.29 33.88 -16.77
N ASN A 364 8.17 33.11 -17.87
CA ASN A 364 8.70 33.51 -19.18
C ASN A 364 8.09 34.83 -19.72
N LYS A 365 6.90 35.21 -19.24
CA LYS A 365 6.25 36.46 -19.61
C LYS A 365 5.53 37.10 -18.42
N MET A 366 5.29 38.42 -18.47
CA MET A 366 4.45 39.09 -17.50
C MET A 366 2.97 38.72 -17.72
N HIS A 367 2.26 38.46 -16.65
CA HIS A 367 0.84 38.14 -16.64
C HIS A 367 0.03 39.24 -15.95
N SER A 368 -1.22 39.42 -16.38
CA SER A 368 -2.19 40.26 -15.67
C SER A 368 -3.19 39.38 -14.90
N TYR A 369 -3.89 39.97 -13.94
CA TYR A 369 -4.96 39.30 -13.19
C TYR A 369 -6.04 38.68 -14.09
N ARG A 370 -6.19 39.19 -15.33
CA ARG A 370 -7.16 38.68 -16.32
C ARG A 370 -6.71 37.39 -17.00
N ASP A 371 -5.41 37.14 -16.99
CA ASP A 371 -4.85 35.90 -17.59
C ASP A 371 -5.02 34.68 -16.65
N LEU A 372 -5.21 34.91 -15.34
CA LEU A 372 -5.35 33.88 -14.34
C LEU A 372 -6.82 33.41 -14.24
N PRO A 373 -7.08 32.12 -14.05
CA PRO A 373 -6.12 31.04 -13.77
C PRO A 373 -5.40 30.54 -15.03
N ILE A 374 -4.09 30.26 -14.90
CA ILE A 374 -3.29 29.59 -15.93
C ILE A 374 -3.06 28.15 -15.48
N ARG A 375 -3.44 27.19 -16.32
CA ARG A 375 -3.34 25.75 -16.03
C ARG A 375 -2.34 25.10 -16.97
N ILE A 376 -1.16 24.73 -16.46
CA ILE A 376 -0.07 24.12 -17.22
C ILE A 376 -0.01 22.65 -16.86
N GLY A 377 -0.25 21.76 -17.84
CA GLY A 377 -0.18 20.30 -17.69
C GLY A 377 1.00 19.68 -18.43
N GLU A 378 1.50 18.58 -17.95
CA GLU A 378 2.53 17.77 -18.59
C GLU A 378 2.38 16.30 -18.21
N LEU A 379 2.56 15.40 -19.16
CA LEU A 379 2.89 14.01 -18.88
C LEU A 379 4.40 13.95 -18.62
N ALA A 380 4.78 14.13 -17.37
CA ALA A 380 6.15 14.39 -16.98
C ALA A 380 6.90 13.10 -16.64
N HIS A 381 8.06 12.89 -17.28
CA HIS A 381 8.97 11.83 -16.86
C HIS A 381 9.83 12.31 -15.70
N ASP A 382 9.59 11.77 -14.51
CA ASP A 382 10.30 12.07 -13.28
C ASP A 382 11.12 10.86 -12.81
N PHE A 383 12.22 11.12 -12.08
CA PHE A 383 13.20 10.11 -11.72
C PHE A 383 13.48 10.13 -10.22
N ARG A 384 13.33 9.00 -9.53
CA ARG A 384 13.58 8.87 -8.10
C ARG A 384 14.57 7.76 -7.81
N TYR A 385 15.51 8.07 -6.91
CA TYR A 385 16.53 7.11 -6.47
C TYR A 385 15.92 6.15 -5.45
N GLU A 386 15.17 5.18 -5.98
CA GLU A 386 14.59 4.11 -5.15
C GLU A 386 15.63 3.02 -4.90
N SER A 387 15.70 2.50 -3.65
CA SER A 387 16.58 1.38 -3.33
C SER A 387 16.19 0.13 -4.12
N SER A 388 17.14 -0.76 -4.40
CA SER A 388 16.86 -1.98 -5.19
C SER A 388 15.87 -2.93 -4.49
N GLY A 389 15.76 -2.85 -3.17
CA GLY A 389 14.82 -3.66 -2.39
C GLY A 389 13.40 -3.10 -2.32
N SER A 390 13.20 -1.80 -2.66
CA SER A 390 11.90 -1.13 -2.58
C SER A 390 11.14 -1.12 -3.90
N VAL A 391 11.79 -1.38 -5.04
CA VAL A 391 11.14 -1.34 -6.35
C VAL A 391 10.29 -2.57 -6.61
N VAL A 392 9.04 -2.37 -7.08
CA VAL A 392 8.05 -3.43 -7.29
C VAL A 392 7.28 -3.20 -8.59
N GLY A 393 7.54 -4.01 -9.61
CA GLY A 393 6.78 -4.02 -10.88
C GLY A 393 6.54 -2.63 -11.48
N LEU A 394 5.27 -2.25 -11.64
CA LEU A 394 4.81 -0.92 -12.04
C LEU A 394 4.40 -0.05 -10.83
N GLU A 395 4.29 -0.63 -9.64
CA GLU A 395 3.82 0.08 -8.46
C GLU A 395 4.85 1.08 -7.93
N ARG A 396 6.13 0.67 -7.88
CA ARG A 396 7.23 1.50 -7.42
C ARG A 396 8.43 1.38 -8.35
N VAL A 397 8.66 2.45 -9.11
CA VAL A 397 9.62 2.52 -10.21
C VAL A 397 10.62 3.66 -10.01
N ARG A 398 11.76 3.61 -10.70
CA ARG A 398 12.80 4.64 -10.68
C ARG A 398 12.59 5.74 -11.71
N GLU A 399 11.94 5.43 -12.82
CA GLU A 399 11.45 6.35 -13.83
C GLU A 399 9.95 6.18 -13.92
N MET A 400 9.20 7.28 -13.82
CA MET A 400 7.75 7.30 -13.87
C MET A 400 7.24 8.41 -14.78
N CYS A 401 6.09 8.20 -15.44
CA CYS A 401 5.40 9.25 -16.16
C CYS A 401 4.22 9.76 -15.31
N GLN A 402 4.35 10.98 -14.80
CA GLN A 402 3.33 11.60 -13.94
C GLN A 402 2.37 12.45 -14.76
N ASN A 403 1.06 12.26 -14.56
CA ASN A 403 0.02 13.16 -15.07
C ASN A 403 -0.05 14.39 -14.17
N ASP A 404 0.84 15.32 -14.35
CA ASP A 404 1.02 16.46 -13.48
C ASP A 404 0.54 17.77 -14.09
N ALA A 405 0.05 18.69 -13.25
CA ALA A 405 -0.20 20.07 -13.65
C ALA A 405 -0.08 21.04 -12.51
N HIS A 406 0.23 22.29 -12.88
CA HIS A 406 0.36 23.41 -11.98
C HIS A 406 -0.60 24.52 -12.41
N LEU A 407 -1.49 24.90 -11.51
CA LEU A 407 -2.47 25.96 -11.74
C LEU A 407 -2.00 27.22 -11.01
N PHE A 408 -1.72 28.25 -11.76
CA PHE A 408 -1.34 29.56 -11.23
C PHE A 408 -2.61 30.38 -11.05
N VAL A 409 -2.94 30.71 -9.82
CA VAL A 409 -4.22 31.28 -9.46
C VAL A 409 -4.07 32.52 -8.58
N ARG A 410 -5.05 33.41 -8.61
CA ARG A 410 -5.19 34.44 -7.59
C ARG A 410 -5.76 33.85 -6.29
N PRO A 411 -5.50 34.45 -5.13
CA PRO A 411 -6.06 33.96 -3.86
C PRO A 411 -7.57 33.77 -3.84
N ASP A 412 -8.33 34.60 -4.55
CA ASP A 412 -9.78 34.52 -4.67
C ASP A 412 -10.28 33.39 -5.59
N GLN A 413 -9.40 32.80 -6.41
CA GLN A 413 -9.72 31.72 -7.33
C GLN A 413 -9.46 30.31 -6.76
N ILE A 414 -8.77 30.20 -5.61
CA ILE A 414 -8.32 28.90 -5.07
C ILE A 414 -9.48 27.94 -4.89
N LYS A 415 -10.58 28.38 -4.26
CA LYS A 415 -11.74 27.54 -4.00
C LYS A 415 -12.36 26.98 -5.29
N GLU A 416 -12.54 27.82 -6.28
CA GLU A 416 -13.12 27.43 -7.56
C GLU A 416 -12.24 26.41 -8.29
N GLU A 417 -10.93 26.66 -8.32
CA GLU A 417 -9.99 25.78 -9.03
C GLU A 417 -9.76 24.46 -8.32
N VAL A 418 -9.66 24.44 -6.98
CA VAL A 418 -9.66 23.17 -6.20
C VAL A 418 -10.94 22.39 -6.46
N GLY A 419 -12.10 23.05 -6.48
CA GLY A 419 -13.38 22.42 -6.81
C GLY A 419 -13.38 21.78 -8.20
N LYS A 420 -12.83 22.44 -9.21
CA LYS A 420 -12.68 21.88 -10.58
C LYS A 420 -11.73 20.68 -10.61
N VAL A 421 -10.64 20.72 -9.85
CA VAL A 421 -9.72 19.57 -9.73
C VAL A 421 -10.44 18.37 -9.13
N VAL A 422 -11.20 18.57 -8.04
CA VAL A 422 -11.99 17.49 -7.43
C VAL A 422 -13.04 16.94 -8.40
N GLN A 423 -13.75 17.82 -9.15
CA GLN A 423 -14.70 17.38 -10.17
C GLN A 423 -14.01 16.55 -11.26
N LEU A 424 -12.82 16.92 -11.71
CA LEU A 424 -12.05 16.14 -12.68
C LEU A 424 -11.69 14.77 -12.13
N ILE A 425 -11.21 14.69 -10.88
CA ILE A 425 -10.92 13.41 -10.21
C ILE A 425 -12.16 12.52 -10.18
N LEU A 426 -13.29 13.05 -9.70
CA LEU A 426 -14.54 12.28 -9.60
C LEU A 426 -15.04 11.82 -10.96
N SER A 427 -14.93 12.66 -12.00
CA SER A 427 -15.34 12.28 -13.36
C SER A 427 -14.47 11.17 -13.96
N VAL A 428 -13.18 11.12 -13.59
CA VAL A 428 -12.28 10.03 -13.97
C VAL A 428 -12.67 8.76 -13.23
N TYR A 429 -12.93 8.84 -11.93
CA TYR A 429 -13.32 7.66 -11.14
C TYR A 429 -14.63 7.06 -11.61
N GLU A 430 -15.58 7.89 -12.04
CA GLU A 430 -16.83 7.43 -12.67
C GLU A 430 -16.56 6.66 -13.98
N ASP A 431 -15.69 7.20 -14.87
CA ASP A 431 -15.33 6.56 -16.13
C ASP A 431 -14.63 5.19 -15.95
N PHE A 432 -13.91 5.02 -14.83
CA PHE A 432 -13.22 3.76 -14.46
C PHE A 432 -14.06 2.87 -13.52
N GLY A 433 -15.19 3.36 -13.03
CA GLY A 433 -16.07 2.62 -12.11
C GLY A 433 -15.54 2.47 -10.70
N PHE A 434 -14.62 3.33 -10.28
CA PHE A 434 -14.07 3.32 -8.91
C PHE A 434 -15.12 3.87 -7.94
N LYS A 435 -15.44 3.10 -6.90
CA LYS A 435 -16.50 3.45 -5.92
C LYS A 435 -15.98 3.57 -4.50
N ASP A 436 -14.95 2.79 -4.15
CA ASP A 436 -14.40 2.73 -2.81
C ASP A 436 -13.17 3.63 -2.73
N TYR A 437 -13.38 4.90 -2.37
CA TYR A 437 -12.31 5.88 -2.18
C TYR A 437 -12.61 6.80 -1.00
N GLU A 438 -11.56 7.29 -0.38
CA GLU A 438 -11.62 8.24 0.72
C GLU A 438 -10.71 9.44 0.43
N PHE A 439 -11.14 10.63 0.86
CA PHE A 439 -10.31 11.83 0.80
C PHE A 439 -9.53 11.98 2.10
N ARG A 440 -8.22 12.19 1.99
CA ARG A 440 -7.31 12.44 3.10
C ARG A 440 -6.72 13.83 2.98
N LEU A 441 -6.94 14.68 4.00
CA LEU A 441 -6.22 15.93 4.16
C LEU A 441 -4.90 15.66 4.88
N SER A 442 -3.81 15.69 4.12
CA SER A 442 -2.46 15.41 4.60
C SER A 442 -1.81 16.68 5.11
N LEU A 443 -1.51 16.71 6.41
CA LEU A 443 -0.96 17.83 7.15
C LEU A 443 0.53 17.59 7.45
N ARG A 444 1.27 18.65 7.78
CA ARG A 444 2.65 18.52 8.27
C ARG A 444 2.69 17.93 9.69
N ASP A 445 3.81 17.32 10.05
CA ASP A 445 4.21 17.15 11.44
C ASP A 445 4.96 18.41 11.89
N LYS A 446 4.40 19.16 12.84
CA LYS A 446 4.96 20.41 13.37
C LYS A 446 6.34 20.22 14.03
N ASN A 447 6.66 19.01 14.45
CA ASN A 447 7.91 18.69 15.13
C ASN A 447 9.03 18.32 14.14
N ASP A 448 8.70 17.94 12.90
CA ASP A 448 9.68 17.55 11.89
C ASP A 448 10.10 18.73 11.01
N LYS A 449 10.96 19.61 11.55
CA LYS A 449 11.52 20.75 10.83
C LYS A 449 12.55 20.39 9.76
N HIS A 450 12.96 19.13 9.69
CA HIS A 450 13.88 18.67 8.66
C HIS A 450 13.15 18.34 7.36
N LYS A 451 11.98 17.72 7.45
CA LYS A 451 11.14 17.35 6.30
C LYS A 451 10.38 18.54 5.74
N TYR A 452 9.87 19.41 6.61
CA TYR A 452 8.96 20.51 6.22
C TYR A 452 9.66 21.86 6.27
N PHE A 453 9.27 22.76 5.36
CA PHE A 453 9.76 24.13 5.35
C PHE A 453 9.37 24.86 6.64
N ASP A 454 10.33 25.57 7.27
CA ASP A 454 10.16 26.21 8.59
C ASP A 454 9.49 27.57 8.46
N ASP A 455 8.19 27.59 8.22
CA ASP A 455 7.33 28.78 8.18
C ASP A 455 5.94 28.45 8.71
N ASP A 456 5.74 28.59 10.02
CA ASP A 456 4.49 28.22 10.67
C ASP A 456 3.29 29.03 10.19
N GLU A 457 3.47 30.33 9.85
CA GLU A 457 2.38 31.20 9.39
C GLU A 457 1.87 30.76 8.00
N MET A 458 2.79 30.45 7.09
CA MET A 458 2.45 29.91 5.76
C MET A 458 1.67 28.60 5.90
N TRP A 459 2.15 27.67 6.75
CA TRP A 459 1.51 26.38 6.94
C TRP A 459 0.10 26.50 7.53
N GLU A 460 -0.07 27.28 8.61
CA GLU A 460 -1.39 27.47 9.22
C GLU A 460 -2.40 28.08 8.25
N LYS A 461 -1.95 29.03 7.43
CA LYS A 461 -2.77 29.61 6.38
C LYS A 461 -3.17 28.59 5.33
N ALA A 462 -2.21 27.81 4.79
CA ALA A 462 -2.45 26.83 3.73
C ALA A 462 -3.35 25.67 4.21
N GLU A 463 -3.07 25.11 5.40
CA GLU A 463 -3.85 24.03 5.98
C GLU A 463 -5.28 24.45 6.31
N SER A 464 -5.46 25.62 6.93
CA SER A 464 -6.78 26.17 7.25
C SER A 464 -7.59 26.44 6.00
N GLN A 465 -6.98 27.04 4.98
CA GLN A 465 -7.65 27.38 3.73
C GLN A 465 -8.10 26.13 2.98
N LEU A 466 -7.24 25.11 2.87
CA LEU A 466 -7.62 23.85 2.21
C LEU A 466 -8.74 23.14 2.98
N ARG A 467 -8.65 23.10 4.31
CA ARG A 467 -9.68 22.50 5.18
C ARG A 467 -11.05 23.20 5.02
N GLU A 468 -11.06 24.53 4.99
CA GLU A 468 -12.29 25.32 4.78
C GLU A 468 -12.89 25.07 3.41
N ILE A 469 -12.08 25.04 2.36
CA ILE A 469 -12.52 24.75 0.99
C ILE A 469 -13.18 23.36 0.91
N LEU A 470 -12.57 22.33 1.49
CA LEU A 470 -13.13 20.98 1.48
C LEU A 470 -14.47 20.89 2.21
N LYS A 471 -14.61 21.59 3.35
CA LYS A 471 -15.89 21.71 4.07
C LYS A 471 -16.96 22.40 3.24
N GLU A 472 -16.62 23.51 2.60
CA GLU A 472 -17.54 24.27 1.75
C GLU A 472 -17.97 23.52 0.47
N LEU A 473 -17.11 22.63 -0.02
CA LEU A 473 -17.42 21.72 -1.12
C LEU A 473 -18.18 20.45 -0.67
N ASN A 474 -18.47 20.30 0.63
CA ASN A 474 -19.12 19.14 1.25
C ASN A 474 -18.39 17.82 0.97
N ILE A 475 -17.06 17.85 0.95
CA ILE A 475 -16.23 16.66 0.78
C ILE A 475 -15.99 16.05 2.16
N ASN A 476 -16.33 14.76 2.32
CA ASN A 476 -15.96 14.00 3.50
C ASN A 476 -14.48 13.64 3.42
N PHE A 477 -13.70 14.02 4.43
CA PHE A 477 -12.28 13.73 4.51
C PHE A 477 -11.86 13.46 5.96
N TYR A 478 -10.75 12.72 6.11
CA TYR A 478 -10.05 12.60 7.39
C TYR A 478 -8.70 13.31 7.31
N GLU A 479 -8.14 13.65 8.47
CA GLU A 479 -6.85 14.33 8.55
C GLU A 479 -5.75 13.34 8.96
N ALA A 480 -4.56 13.48 8.36
CA ALA A 480 -3.38 12.70 8.68
C ALA A 480 -2.15 13.60 8.81
N GLU A 481 -1.52 13.62 9.98
CA GLU A 481 -0.29 14.36 10.23
C GLU A 481 0.93 13.62 9.66
N GLY A 482 1.95 14.38 9.25
CA GLY A 482 3.21 13.81 8.73
C GLY A 482 3.18 13.43 7.24
N GLU A 483 2.04 13.58 6.57
CA GLU A 483 1.81 13.11 5.20
C GLU A 483 1.88 14.22 4.14
N ALA A 484 1.99 15.50 4.53
CA ALA A 484 2.09 16.63 3.61
C ALA A 484 3.36 16.60 2.74
N ALA A 485 3.35 17.36 1.64
CA ALA A 485 4.57 17.68 0.91
C ALA A 485 5.41 18.69 1.71
N PHE A 486 6.71 18.78 1.43
CA PHE A 486 7.59 19.71 2.18
C PHE A 486 7.18 21.19 1.99
N TYR A 487 6.46 21.52 0.92
CA TYR A 487 6.06 22.88 0.52
C TYR A 487 4.59 23.20 0.78
N GLY A 488 3.76 22.25 1.21
CA GLY A 488 2.34 22.55 1.47
C GLY A 488 1.46 21.32 1.76
N PRO A 489 0.24 21.56 2.28
CA PRO A 489 -0.73 20.52 2.56
C PRO A 489 -1.29 19.91 1.28
N LYS A 490 -1.77 18.64 1.39
CA LYS A 490 -2.31 17.89 0.27
C LYS A 490 -3.70 17.36 0.58
N LEU A 491 -4.56 17.37 -0.45
CA LEU A 491 -5.70 16.49 -0.55
C LEU A 491 -5.27 15.26 -1.34
N ASP A 492 -5.18 14.13 -0.70
CA ASP A 492 -4.91 12.85 -1.32
C ASP A 492 -6.20 12.05 -1.47
N VAL A 493 -6.37 11.33 -2.57
CA VAL A 493 -7.48 10.40 -2.73
C VAL A 493 -6.95 8.99 -2.66
N GLN A 494 -7.40 8.28 -1.62
CA GLN A 494 -7.05 6.90 -1.34
C GLN A 494 -8.11 6.00 -2.00
N LEU A 495 -7.70 5.18 -2.97
CA LEU A 495 -8.53 4.12 -3.51
C LEU A 495 -8.29 2.84 -2.72
N LYS A 496 -9.35 2.18 -2.31
CA LYS A 496 -9.27 0.82 -1.78
C LYS A 496 -9.19 -0.15 -2.95
N SER A 497 -8.07 -0.83 -3.07
CA SER A 497 -7.93 -1.90 -4.05
C SER A 497 -8.82 -3.08 -3.67
N SER A 498 -9.18 -3.92 -4.64
CA SER A 498 -9.98 -5.14 -4.40
C SER A 498 -9.30 -6.14 -3.45
N ILE A 499 -8.05 -5.91 -3.11
CA ILE A 499 -7.29 -6.69 -2.12
C ILE A 499 -7.13 -5.96 -0.78
N GLY A 500 -7.85 -4.83 -0.59
CA GLY A 500 -7.93 -4.09 0.66
C GLY A 500 -6.75 -3.18 0.98
N HIS A 501 -5.86 -2.91 0.02
CA HIS A 501 -4.78 -1.93 0.18
C HIS A 501 -5.25 -0.53 -0.22
N ASP A 502 -4.86 0.47 0.58
CA ASP A 502 -5.08 1.86 0.22
C ASP A 502 -3.98 2.33 -0.74
N VAL A 503 -4.39 2.79 -1.92
CA VAL A 503 -3.48 3.31 -2.95
C VAL A 503 -3.78 4.78 -3.21
N THR A 504 -2.81 5.66 -2.93
CA THR A 504 -2.93 7.08 -3.31
C THR A 504 -2.80 7.20 -4.83
N VAL A 505 -3.88 7.58 -5.49
CA VAL A 505 -3.92 7.74 -6.96
C VAL A 505 -3.93 9.21 -7.34
N SER A 506 -4.85 10.00 -6.79
CA SER A 506 -5.00 11.40 -7.15
C SER A 506 -4.58 12.31 -6.01
N THR A 507 -4.01 13.48 -6.35
CA THR A 507 -3.61 14.49 -5.38
C THR A 507 -3.96 15.89 -5.85
N CYS A 508 -4.23 16.79 -4.88
CA CYS A 508 -4.35 18.23 -5.08
C CYS A 508 -3.65 18.95 -3.92
N GLN A 509 -2.67 19.80 -4.21
CA GLN A 509 -1.78 20.38 -3.21
C GLN A 509 -1.76 21.89 -3.35
N LEU A 510 -1.76 22.60 -2.22
CA LEU A 510 -1.73 24.05 -2.19
C LEU A 510 -0.32 24.55 -1.81
N ASP A 511 0.27 25.37 -2.66
CA ASP A 511 1.67 25.80 -2.56
C ASP A 511 1.78 27.33 -2.58
N PHE A 512 2.28 27.89 -1.50
CA PHE A 512 2.64 29.31 -1.37
C PHE A 512 4.16 29.52 -1.43
N LEU A 513 4.96 28.45 -1.29
CA LEU A 513 6.42 28.50 -1.17
C LEU A 513 7.13 28.68 -2.51
N LEU A 514 6.83 27.83 -3.50
CA LEU A 514 7.50 27.90 -4.80
C LEU A 514 7.23 29.23 -5.54
N PRO A 515 6.01 29.80 -5.53
CA PRO A 515 5.79 31.13 -6.08
C PRO A 515 6.68 32.20 -5.46
N GLU A 516 6.96 32.10 -4.17
CA GLU A 516 7.85 33.01 -3.47
C GLU A 516 9.31 32.81 -3.87
N ARG A 517 9.80 31.59 -3.84
CA ARG A 517 11.19 31.23 -4.18
C ARG A 517 11.54 31.60 -5.62
N PHE A 518 10.62 31.39 -6.55
CA PHE A 518 10.80 31.75 -7.96
C PHE A 518 10.47 33.22 -8.24
N LYS A 519 9.97 34.00 -7.26
CA LYS A 519 9.52 35.38 -7.39
C LYS A 519 8.54 35.51 -8.56
N LEU A 520 7.47 34.70 -8.51
CA LEU A 520 6.41 34.76 -9.50
C LEU A 520 5.47 35.92 -9.21
N GLU A 521 5.06 36.62 -10.26
CA GLU A 521 4.24 37.81 -10.13
C GLU A 521 3.20 37.91 -11.25
N TYR A 522 2.11 38.63 -10.99
CA TYR A 522 1.14 39.10 -11.95
C TYR A 522 0.72 40.51 -11.61
N VAL A 523 0.34 41.31 -12.61
CA VAL A 523 -0.18 42.67 -12.40
C VAL A 523 -1.65 42.57 -12.00
N GLY A 524 -1.97 43.10 -10.82
CA GLY A 524 -3.33 43.15 -10.27
C GLY A 524 -4.20 44.20 -10.93
N GLU A 525 -5.48 44.25 -10.56
CA GLU A 525 -6.42 45.29 -10.99
C GLU A 525 -6.01 46.67 -10.50
N ASP A 526 -5.31 46.75 -9.37
CA ASP A 526 -4.73 47.95 -8.78
C ASP A 526 -3.45 48.44 -9.48
N GLY A 527 -3.00 47.75 -10.54
CA GLY A 527 -1.78 48.04 -11.29
C GLY A 527 -0.48 47.69 -10.56
N LYS A 528 -0.56 47.00 -9.42
CA LYS A 528 0.61 46.54 -8.66
C LYS A 528 0.92 45.09 -8.94
N GLU A 529 2.14 44.69 -8.62
CA GLU A 529 2.58 43.30 -8.69
C GLU A 529 2.05 42.50 -7.48
N HIS A 530 1.48 41.34 -7.75
CA HIS A 530 0.96 40.40 -6.78
C HIS A 530 1.53 39.01 -7.03
N ARG A 531 1.65 38.20 -5.97
CA ARG A 531 2.12 36.85 -6.05
C ARG A 531 0.97 35.89 -6.31
N PRO A 532 1.03 35.01 -7.33
CA PRO A 532 0.06 33.94 -7.50
C PRO A 532 0.25 32.86 -6.43
N VAL A 533 -0.80 32.07 -6.20
CA VAL A 533 -0.74 30.80 -5.48
C VAL A 533 -0.67 29.69 -6.51
N VAL A 534 0.01 28.58 -6.20
CA VAL A 534 0.09 27.43 -7.09
C VAL A 534 -0.69 26.25 -6.51
N ILE A 535 -1.52 25.64 -7.35
CA ILE A 535 -2.17 24.38 -7.05
C ILE A 535 -1.48 23.30 -7.89
N HIS A 536 -0.80 22.36 -7.24
CA HIS A 536 -0.28 21.18 -7.87
C HIS A 536 -1.37 20.12 -7.90
N ARG A 537 -1.47 19.36 -9.00
CA ARG A 537 -2.40 18.23 -9.02
C ARG A 537 -1.91 17.11 -9.92
N ALA A 538 -2.21 15.89 -9.52
CA ALA A 538 -2.09 14.69 -10.34
C ALA A 538 -3.42 13.94 -10.29
N ILE A 539 -4.02 13.66 -11.46
CA ILE A 539 -5.31 12.97 -11.53
C ILE A 539 -5.12 11.46 -11.58
N LEU A 540 -4.34 10.98 -12.54
CA LEU A 540 -3.97 9.56 -12.63
C LEU A 540 -2.76 9.21 -11.75
N GLY A 541 -2.17 10.19 -11.06
CA GLY A 541 -0.87 10.02 -10.43
C GLY A 541 0.19 9.70 -11.46
N THR A 542 0.94 8.61 -11.27
CA THR A 542 1.85 8.11 -12.31
C THR A 542 1.15 7.10 -13.21
N SER A 543 1.38 7.18 -14.52
CA SER A 543 0.83 6.21 -15.49
C SER A 543 1.19 4.76 -15.10
N ASP A 544 2.37 4.57 -14.51
CA ASP A 544 2.88 3.26 -14.10
C ASP A 544 2.06 2.67 -12.95
N ARG A 545 1.88 3.43 -11.87
CA ARG A 545 1.07 3.00 -10.72
C ARG A 545 -0.41 2.87 -11.07
N PHE A 546 -0.93 3.75 -11.91
CA PHE A 546 -2.31 3.64 -12.39
C PHE A 546 -2.52 2.38 -13.23
N MET A 547 -1.56 2.05 -14.11
CA MET A 547 -1.58 0.77 -14.84
C MET A 547 -1.50 -0.44 -13.91
N CYS A 548 -0.64 -0.40 -12.87
CA CYS A 548 -0.61 -1.43 -11.83
C CYS A 548 -2.00 -1.65 -11.24
N PHE A 549 -2.60 -0.58 -10.73
CA PHE A 549 -3.93 -0.60 -10.13
C PHE A 549 -5.00 -1.14 -11.10
N LEU A 550 -5.03 -0.68 -12.34
CA LEU A 550 -5.98 -1.17 -13.35
C LEU A 550 -5.83 -2.66 -13.66
N ILE A 551 -4.58 -3.14 -13.80
CA ILE A 551 -4.31 -4.55 -14.06
C ILE A 551 -4.85 -5.40 -12.89
N GLU A 552 -4.62 -4.98 -11.67
CA GLU A 552 -5.04 -5.68 -10.45
C GLU A 552 -6.57 -5.65 -10.27
N GLU A 553 -7.21 -4.48 -10.45
CA GLU A 553 -8.67 -4.33 -10.34
C GLU A 553 -9.43 -5.14 -11.38
N THR A 554 -8.98 -5.10 -12.62
CA THR A 554 -9.61 -5.82 -13.72
C THR A 554 -9.16 -7.28 -13.84
N LYS A 555 -8.16 -7.72 -13.07
CA LYS A 555 -7.43 -8.98 -13.30
C LYS A 555 -6.96 -9.11 -14.76
N GLY A 556 -6.64 -8.01 -15.41
CA GLY A 556 -6.29 -7.94 -16.84
C GLY A 556 -7.46 -8.10 -17.81
N ALA A 557 -8.71 -8.14 -17.33
CA ALA A 557 -9.89 -8.16 -18.18
C ALA A 557 -10.38 -6.72 -18.46
N PHE A 558 -9.55 -5.95 -19.16
CA PHE A 558 -9.82 -4.54 -19.44
C PHE A 558 -11.16 -4.31 -20.13
N PRO A 559 -11.88 -3.19 -19.84
CA PRO A 559 -13.05 -2.80 -20.60
C PRO A 559 -12.68 -2.56 -22.08
N LEU A 560 -13.65 -2.65 -22.97
CA LEU A 560 -13.44 -2.60 -24.42
C LEU A 560 -12.57 -1.41 -24.87
N TRP A 561 -12.86 -0.23 -24.35
CA TRP A 561 -12.14 0.99 -24.75
C TRP A 561 -10.67 1.02 -24.36
N LEU A 562 -10.27 0.27 -23.33
CA LEU A 562 -8.87 0.10 -22.87
C LEU A 562 -8.20 -1.15 -23.43
N ALA A 563 -8.96 -2.17 -23.83
CA ALA A 563 -8.40 -3.44 -24.27
C ALA A 563 -7.40 -3.27 -25.40
N PRO A 564 -6.16 -3.81 -25.30
CA PRO A 564 -5.16 -3.69 -26.37
C PRO A 564 -5.62 -4.34 -27.68
N THR A 565 -6.32 -5.47 -27.58
CA THR A 565 -7.05 -6.13 -28.65
C THR A 565 -8.52 -6.12 -28.28
N GLN A 566 -9.35 -5.43 -29.08
CA GLN A 566 -10.81 -5.31 -28.82
C GLN A 566 -11.58 -6.47 -29.43
N VAL A 567 -11.14 -6.90 -30.60
CA VAL A 567 -11.76 -7.98 -31.37
C VAL A 567 -10.70 -8.93 -31.87
N LYS A 568 -10.91 -10.24 -31.67
CA LYS A 568 -10.04 -11.29 -32.25
C LYS A 568 -10.83 -12.05 -33.32
N ILE A 569 -10.33 -12.08 -34.53
CA ILE A 569 -10.96 -12.77 -35.67
C ILE A 569 -10.38 -14.16 -35.75
N LEU A 570 -11.24 -15.19 -35.74
CA LEU A 570 -10.90 -16.58 -35.69
C LEU A 570 -11.42 -17.31 -36.95
N PRO A 571 -10.66 -17.33 -38.06
CA PRO A 571 -11.03 -18.13 -39.23
C PRO A 571 -10.96 -19.63 -38.89
N ILE A 572 -12.00 -20.38 -39.34
CA ILE A 572 -12.11 -21.81 -39.08
C ILE A 572 -11.13 -22.63 -39.92
N THR A 573 -10.92 -22.24 -41.19
CA THR A 573 -9.95 -22.89 -42.10
C THR A 573 -9.22 -21.82 -42.93
N ASP A 574 -8.16 -22.22 -43.62
CA ASP A 574 -7.33 -21.34 -44.45
C ASP A 574 -8.14 -20.62 -45.55
N ASN A 575 -9.25 -21.21 -46.00
CA ASN A 575 -10.11 -20.62 -47.03
C ASN A 575 -10.75 -19.29 -46.59
N GLN A 576 -10.85 -19.03 -45.26
CA GLN A 576 -11.40 -17.79 -44.72
C GLN A 576 -10.32 -16.75 -44.38
N HIS A 577 -9.02 -17.06 -44.51
CA HIS A 577 -7.92 -16.13 -44.13
C HIS A 577 -8.01 -14.81 -44.92
N GLU A 578 -8.20 -14.86 -46.23
CA GLU A 578 -8.31 -13.65 -47.07
C GLU A 578 -9.49 -12.75 -46.61
N TYR A 579 -10.63 -13.36 -46.27
CA TYR A 579 -11.80 -12.63 -45.80
C TYR A 579 -11.54 -12.05 -44.39
N ALA A 580 -10.91 -12.84 -43.51
CA ALA A 580 -10.56 -12.40 -42.17
C ALA A 580 -9.62 -11.17 -42.17
N HIS A 581 -8.60 -11.16 -43.03
CA HIS A 581 -7.71 -10.00 -43.18
C HIS A 581 -8.40 -8.80 -43.82
N LYS A 582 -9.34 -8.98 -44.73
CA LYS A 582 -10.18 -7.86 -45.25
C LYS A 582 -11.05 -7.26 -44.12
N LEU A 583 -11.59 -8.08 -43.25
CA LEU A 583 -12.32 -7.62 -42.05
C LEU A 583 -11.40 -6.86 -41.08
N GLU A 584 -10.20 -7.38 -40.87
CA GLU A 584 -9.18 -6.73 -40.04
C GLU A 584 -8.89 -5.32 -40.53
N GLU A 585 -8.59 -5.18 -41.86
CA GLU A 585 -8.36 -3.85 -42.46
C GLU A 585 -9.57 -2.92 -42.32
N GLU A 586 -10.80 -3.44 -42.47
CA GLU A 586 -12.02 -2.64 -42.34
C GLU A 586 -12.21 -2.15 -40.91
N PHE A 587 -11.98 -3.02 -39.91
CA PHE A 587 -12.08 -2.69 -38.50
C PHE A 587 -11.00 -1.68 -38.10
N MET A 588 -9.75 -1.88 -38.54
CA MET A 588 -8.66 -0.94 -38.30
C MET A 588 -8.93 0.46 -38.87
N LYS A 589 -9.51 0.55 -40.08
CA LYS A 589 -9.94 1.85 -40.66
C LYS A 589 -11.00 2.57 -39.84
N LYS A 590 -11.76 1.82 -39.02
CA LYS A 590 -12.75 2.36 -38.08
C LYS A 590 -12.19 2.64 -36.69
N GLY A 591 -10.88 2.46 -36.49
CA GLY A 591 -10.21 2.68 -35.22
C GLY A 591 -10.36 1.54 -34.21
N ILE A 592 -10.88 0.38 -34.62
CA ILE A 592 -11.01 -0.82 -33.80
C ILE A 592 -9.66 -1.56 -33.77
N ARG A 593 -9.18 -1.89 -32.59
CA ARG A 593 -7.96 -2.70 -32.38
C ARG A 593 -8.31 -4.18 -32.55
N VAL A 594 -7.86 -4.76 -33.64
CA VAL A 594 -8.26 -6.11 -34.06
C VAL A 594 -7.03 -6.94 -34.40
N GLU A 595 -7.11 -8.24 -34.17
CA GLU A 595 -6.10 -9.22 -34.53
C GLU A 595 -6.76 -10.43 -35.21
N VAL A 596 -6.11 -10.98 -36.23
CA VAL A 596 -6.51 -12.25 -36.85
C VAL A 596 -5.65 -13.38 -36.29
N ASP A 597 -6.26 -14.46 -35.80
CA ASP A 597 -5.58 -15.68 -35.46
C ASP A 597 -5.66 -16.68 -36.64
N ASP A 598 -4.73 -16.52 -37.56
CA ASP A 598 -4.62 -17.36 -38.79
C ASP A 598 -3.75 -18.62 -38.58
N ARG A 599 -3.34 -18.93 -37.35
CA ARG A 599 -2.58 -20.15 -37.05
C ARG A 599 -3.37 -21.39 -37.46
N ASN A 600 -2.66 -22.41 -37.94
CA ASN A 600 -3.26 -23.71 -38.29
C ASN A 600 -3.58 -24.53 -37.00
N GLU A 601 -4.59 -24.05 -36.25
CA GLU A 601 -5.03 -24.63 -34.99
C GLU A 601 -6.56 -24.86 -35.01
N LYS A 602 -7.04 -25.78 -34.19
CA LYS A 602 -8.48 -26.02 -34.03
C LYS A 602 -9.19 -24.79 -33.49
N THR A 603 -10.36 -24.45 -34.02
CA THR A 603 -11.17 -23.29 -33.60
C THR A 603 -11.39 -23.24 -32.09
N GLY A 604 -11.65 -24.40 -31.44
CA GLY A 604 -11.80 -24.45 -29.97
C GLY A 604 -10.54 -24.07 -29.21
N TYR A 605 -9.35 -24.37 -29.76
CA TYR A 605 -8.08 -23.96 -29.18
C TYR A 605 -7.89 -22.44 -29.33
N LYS A 606 -8.12 -21.87 -30.51
CA LYS A 606 -8.06 -20.41 -30.75
C LYS A 606 -9.03 -19.63 -29.83
N ILE A 607 -10.26 -20.14 -29.65
CA ILE A 607 -11.23 -19.57 -28.73
C ILE A 607 -10.69 -19.57 -27.28
N ARG A 608 -10.12 -20.71 -26.84
CA ARG A 608 -9.57 -20.83 -25.48
C ARG A 608 -8.39 -19.85 -25.27
N GLU A 609 -7.49 -19.71 -26.22
CA GLU A 609 -6.37 -18.77 -26.15
C GLU A 609 -6.88 -17.32 -26.05
N ALA A 610 -7.83 -16.93 -26.91
CA ALA A 610 -8.44 -15.60 -26.85
C ALA A 610 -9.19 -15.33 -25.52
N GLN A 611 -9.76 -16.36 -24.90
CA GLN A 611 -10.34 -16.28 -23.56
C GLN A 611 -9.27 -16.08 -22.47
N LEU A 612 -8.13 -16.76 -22.57
CA LEU A 612 -6.99 -16.58 -21.65
C LEU A 612 -6.39 -15.16 -21.79
N GLU A 613 -6.33 -14.64 -23.01
CA GLU A 613 -5.95 -13.24 -23.27
C GLU A 613 -7.01 -12.22 -22.82
N LYS A 614 -8.19 -12.70 -22.40
CA LYS A 614 -9.34 -11.90 -21.93
C LYS A 614 -9.81 -10.85 -22.94
N VAL A 615 -9.74 -11.19 -24.23
CA VAL A 615 -10.22 -10.33 -25.32
C VAL A 615 -11.71 -10.08 -25.15
N PRO A 616 -12.22 -8.83 -25.28
CA PRO A 616 -13.63 -8.51 -25.12
C PRO A 616 -14.55 -9.24 -26.12
N TYR A 617 -14.16 -9.26 -27.40
CA TYR A 617 -14.92 -9.92 -28.44
C TYR A 617 -14.07 -10.86 -29.29
N MET A 618 -14.62 -12.01 -29.64
CA MET A 618 -14.14 -12.91 -30.67
C MET A 618 -15.18 -13.01 -31.75
N ILE A 619 -14.76 -13.02 -33.01
CA ILE A 619 -15.63 -13.34 -34.14
C ILE A 619 -15.10 -14.58 -34.86
N VAL A 620 -15.95 -15.57 -34.97
CA VAL A 620 -15.62 -16.83 -35.68
C VAL A 620 -16.13 -16.71 -37.09
N ILE A 621 -15.25 -17.01 -38.05
CA ILE A 621 -15.52 -16.89 -39.49
C ILE A 621 -15.44 -18.27 -40.14
N GLY A 622 -16.59 -18.79 -40.55
CA GLY A 622 -16.71 -19.98 -41.36
C GLY A 622 -17.20 -19.66 -42.79
N THR A 623 -17.50 -20.69 -43.57
CA THR A 623 -18.01 -20.55 -44.92
C THR A 623 -19.32 -19.76 -44.97
N LYS A 624 -20.21 -19.99 -44.02
CA LYS A 624 -21.51 -19.33 -43.92
C LYS A 624 -21.33 -17.80 -43.70
N GLU A 625 -20.47 -17.40 -42.80
CA GLU A 625 -20.21 -15.99 -42.50
C GLU A 625 -19.66 -15.26 -43.72
N VAL A 626 -18.79 -15.92 -44.51
CA VAL A 626 -18.28 -15.37 -45.78
C VAL A 626 -19.35 -15.18 -46.82
N GLU A 627 -20.22 -16.20 -47.01
CA GLU A 627 -21.31 -16.16 -47.99
C GLU A 627 -22.42 -15.17 -47.63
N GLU A 628 -22.80 -15.07 -46.37
CA GLU A 628 -23.89 -14.21 -45.88
C GLU A 628 -23.43 -12.79 -45.52
N GLY A 629 -22.12 -12.53 -45.44
CA GLY A 629 -21.56 -11.25 -44.98
C GLY A 629 -21.85 -10.95 -43.50
N THR A 630 -21.92 -12.01 -42.68
CA THR A 630 -22.20 -11.97 -41.25
C THR A 630 -20.93 -12.27 -40.44
N VAL A 631 -21.03 -12.16 -39.13
CA VAL A 631 -19.99 -12.54 -38.17
C VAL A 631 -20.64 -13.32 -37.02
N SER A 632 -20.05 -14.43 -36.60
CA SER A 632 -20.47 -15.20 -35.42
C SER A 632 -19.75 -14.65 -34.20
N VAL A 633 -20.48 -13.98 -33.32
CA VAL A 633 -19.91 -13.19 -32.20
C VAL A 633 -19.90 -13.99 -30.91
N ARG A 634 -18.78 -13.92 -30.22
CA ARG A 634 -18.62 -14.37 -28.85
C ARG A 634 -18.06 -13.25 -28.00
N SER A 635 -18.77 -12.88 -26.93
CA SER A 635 -18.28 -11.91 -25.98
C SER A 635 -17.65 -12.58 -24.75
N ARG A 636 -16.71 -11.91 -24.12
CA ARG A 636 -16.14 -12.33 -22.85
C ARG A 636 -17.20 -12.48 -21.76
N LYS A 637 -18.21 -11.59 -21.78
CA LYS A 637 -19.27 -11.52 -20.77
C LYS A 637 -20.36 -12.57 -20.96
N SER A 638 -20.88 -12.68 -22.18
CA SER A 638 -22.10 -13.46 -22.49
C SER A 638 -21.82 -14.79 -23.19
N GLY A 639 -20.58 -15.05 -23.59
CA GLY A 639 -20.22 -16.23 -24.36
C GLY A 639 -20.71 -16.12 -25.82
N ASP A 640 -21.32 -17.18 -26.34
CA ASP A 640 -21.82 -17.23 -27.72
C ASP A 640 -23.10 -16.39 -27.89
N GLU A 641 -23.02 -15.37 -28.71
CA GLU A 641 -24.14 -14.45 -29.01
C GLU A 641 -24.78 -14.73 -30.40
N GLY A 642 -24.29 -15.71 -31.12
CA GLY A 642 -24.75 -16.08 -32.43
C GLY A 642 -24.29 -15.16 -33.57
N SER A 643 -24.96 -15.27 -34.73
CA SER A 643 -24.57 -14.55 -35.94
C SER A 643 -25.30 -13.22 -36.03
N MET A 644 -24.58 -12.17 -36.44
CA MET A 644 -25.15 -10.85 -36.73
C MET A 644 -24.50 -10.23 -37.99
N SER A 645 -25.10 -9.19 -38.54
CA SER A 645 -24.47 -8.50 -39.67
C SER A 645 -23.17 -7.81 -39.24
N LYS A 646 -22.17 -7.86 -40.09
CA LYS A 646 -20.88 -7.20 -39.90
C LYS A 646 -21.04 -5.72 -39.48
N LYS A 647 -21.95 -5.01 -40.18
CA LYS A 647 -22.20 -3.60 -39.87
C LYS A 647 -22.71 -3.39 -38.44
N ALA A 648 -23.70 -4.19 -38.01
CA ALA A 648 -24.28 -4.08 -36.66
C ALA A 648 -23.22 -4.34 -35.59
N PHE A 649 -22.30 -5.28 -35.81
CA PHE A 649 -21.20 -5.56 -34.90
C PHE A 649 -20.22 -4.39 -34.81
N ILE A 650 -19.80 -3.83 -35.98
CA ILE A 650 -18.91 -2.68 -36.01
C ILE A 650 -19.53 -1.48 -35.28
N ASP A 651 -20.79 -1.14 -35.58
CA ASP A 651 -21.49 -0.02 -34.96
C ASP A 651 -21.58 -0.21 -33.44
N ARG A 652 -21.84 -1.44 -32.96
CA ARG A 652 -21.86 -1.79 -31.54
C ARG A 652 -20.49 -1.59 -30.88
N VAL A 653 -19.40 -2.08 -31.49
CA VAL A 653 -18.04 -1.95 -30.94
C VAL A 653 -17.65 -0.47 -30.86
N ILE A 654 -17.96 0.34 -31.86
CA ILE A 654 -17.70 1.78 -31.84
C ILE A 654 -18.50 2.47 -30.75
N GLU A 655 -19.81 2.20 -30.64
CA GLU A 655 -20.65 2.80 -29.59
C GLU A 655 -20.15 2.46 -28.17
N GLU A 656 -19.79 1.21 -27.93
CA GLU A 656 -19.25 0.78 -26.63
C GLU A 656 -17.87 1.41 -26.34
N ASN A 657 -17.01 1.53 -27.37
CA ASN A 657 -15.72 2.18 -27.26
C ASN A 657 -15.87 3.67 -26.92
N ASP A 658 -16.73 4.39 -27.64
CA ASP A 658 -16.90 5.84 -27.52
C ASP A 658 -17.64 6.22 -26.21
N SER A 659 -18.59 5.40 -25.81
CA SER A 659 -19.31 5.57 -24.53
C SER A 659 -18.50 5.13 -23.30
N ARG A 660 -17.32 4.54 -23.49
CA ARG A 660 -16.43 4.01 -22.42
C ARG A 660 -17.18 3.09 -21.45
N LYS A 661 -18.10 2.27 -21.96
CA LYS A 661 -18.83 1.31 -21.13
C LYS A 661 -17.90 0.38 -20.39
N LEU A 662 -18.17 0.18 -19.12
CA LEU A 662 -17.52 -0.81 -18.27
C LEU A 662 -18.19 -2.17 -18.49
N THR A 663 -17.69 -2.95 -19.44
CA THR A 663 -18.28 -4.25 -19.83
C THR A 663 -17.42 -5.43 -19.41
#